data_b1966b81de8759876f6b32f128c023cf
#
_entry.id   b1966b81de8759876f6b32f128c023cf
#
_cell.length_a   1.000
_cell.length_b   1.000
_cell.length_c   1.000
_cell.angle_alpha   90.00
_cell.angle_beta   90.00
_cell.angle_gamma   90.00
#
_symmetry.space_group_name_H-M   'P 1'
#
loop_
_entity.id
_entity.type
_entity.pdbx_description
1 polymer ?
#
loop_
_entity_poly.entity_id
_entity_poly.type
_entity_poly.pdbx_seq_one_letter_code
_entity_poly.pdbx_strand_id
1 'polypeptide(L)'
;MNISRKWLKEFVDITATDKEYDEIMTIAGQKVETTTRMDEDIKNVVVGKVLSMAKHENSDHMWVCMVDVAEGEPIQIVTGAQNVTEGDLVPVAKHNSYLPGGVHITKGKLRGVESNGMLCSFKELGLTVNDCPTAYEDGIWILNDEGVEIGEDMNKVIGNDDSIVEFEITNNRPDCYSLLGLARETAAAFNVPMHHHEPVVKGGAEGNLTDLLDVEVPADDLCLRYTARMVKNVKIAPSPKWMRQRLRSAGVRPINNIVDITNYVMIEYGQPMHAFDYRYVSGGKIIVRRAGDDKTLTTLDGNVRNLQPDMLVIADETKPVGLAGIMGGENSEIVSDTVDVVFESANFLGSSIRKTALALGMRTDASAKFEKDIDPMLTVPAVNRACELVELLGAGEVMDGMIDIINYVPAPVTLPLEPAKINALLGTDIPEADMIEYLRREEVPVVDGQIQVPSWRPDLRCMADIAEEVARYYGYNKIETTLMRGTTTRGGYSETAMLENQAGAAARSLGYSEIITYSFVSPASFDAVRIPKDSPLRKTLKLVNPLGEDTSIMRTIILPSMLDILARNYAMKNKGVKLYELGRVYLPVDGQDLPEEPRHLIFGTYGEHENFFTMKGEIDALLALLNVKPAEYVANRENPSYHPGRCADILIDGKLAGTIGQIHPLVAETYGIGGEVYIADLDFTTIEASLAEERVFHSLPRFPAVTRDLALVCDEALTVGELERCISNAAGKLLRKINLFDIYRGPGIAPGKKSVAFSLELRADDRTLTDEDSTGVVEKVLATLKEEKNVTLR
;
A
#
# COMPACT_ATOMS: atom_id res chain seq x y z
N MET A 1 1.96 -1.33 17.19
CA MET A 1 2.48 -1.86 18.49
C MET A 1 1.44 -1.64 19.55
N ASN A 2 1.00 -2.73 20.23
CA ASN A 2 -0.02 -2.64 21.28
C ASN A 2 0.64 -2.52 22.66
N ILE A 3 0.23 -1.52 23.43
CA ILE A 3 0.77 -1.26 24.77
C ILE A 3 -0.37 -1.18 25.79
N SER A 4 -0.22 -1.96 26.86
CA SER A 4 -1.06 -1.87 28.05
C SER A 4 -0.72 -0.61 28.86
N ARG A 5 -1.72 0.25 29.10
CA ARG A 5 -1.57 1.42 29.98
C ARG A 5 -1.24 1.01 31.42
N LYS A 6 -1.76 -0.13 31.85
CA LYS A 6 -1.50 -0.69 33.20
C LYS A 6 -0.07 -1.19 33.33
N TRP A 7 0.47 -1.84 32.30
CA TRP A 7 1.88 -2.28 32.30
C TRP A 7 2.83 -1.08 32.17
N LEU A 8 2.49 -0.09 31.32
CA LEU A 8 3.28 1.15 31.16
C LEU A 8 3.50 1.90 32.47
N LYS A 9 2.52 1.88 33.40
CA LYS A 9 2.60 2.53 34.72
C LYS A 9 3.71 1.99 35.63
N GLU A 10 4.27 0.83 35.36
CA GLU A 10 5.43 0.31 36.08
C GLU A 10 6.72 1.10 35.78
N PHE A 11 6.75 1.77 34.61
CA PHE A 11 7.88 2.52 34.14
C PHE A 11 7.66 4.03 34.19
N VAL A 12 6.42 4.50 34.15
CA VAL A 12 6.10 5.93 34.09
C VAL A 12 4.83 6.23 34.87
N ASP A 13 4.93 7.11 35.86
CA ASP A 13 3.80 7.56 36.68
C ASP A 13 3.02 8.67 35.94
N ILE A 14 1.94 8.31 35.26
CA ILE A 14 1.05 9.26 34.60
C ILE A 14 -0.41 9.07 35.03
N THR A 15 -1.11 10.18 35.20
CA THR A 15 -2.54 10.23 35.60
C THR A 15 -3.46 10.68 34.50
N ALA A 16 -2.92 10.91 33.29
CA ALA A 16 -3.71 11.36 32.14
C ALA A 16 -4.81 10.36 31.75
N THR A 17 -5.96 10.87 31.34
CA THR A 17 -7.01 10.08 30.69
C THR A 17 -6.51 9.48 29.39
N ASP A 18 -7.20 8.46 28.85
CA ASP A 18 -6.80 7.86 27.58
C ASP A 18 -6.77 8.90 26.46
N LYS A 19 -7.78 9.75 26.36
CA LYS A 19 -7.83 10.83 25.36
C LYS A 19 -6.66 11.82 25.46
N GLU A 20 -6.33 12.27 26.67
CA GLU A 20 -5.18 13.17 26.88
C GLU A 20 -3.86 12.50 26.52
N TYR A 21 -3.73 11.22 26.83
CA TYR A 21 -2.56 10.43 26.48
C TYR A 21 -2.40 10.31 24.98
N ASP A 22 -3.47 9.95 24.25
CA ASP A 22 -3.49 9.80 22.80
C ASP A 22 -3.11 11.11 22.09
N GLU A 23 -3.69 12.24 22.54
CA GLU A 23 -3.41 13.56 21.98
C GLU A 23 -1.94 13.98 22.22
N ILE A 24 -1.43 13.81 23.43
CA ILE A 24 -0.05 14.22 23.78
C ILE A 24 0.97 13.35 23.06
N MET A 25 0.81 12.03 23.04
CA MET A 25 1.72 11.11 22.37
C MET A 25 1.74 11.33 20.85
N THR A 26 0.57 11.55 20.26
CA THR A 26 0.47 11.83 18.82
C THR A 26 1.16 13.14 18.45
N ILE A 27 0.95 14.23 19.22
CA ILE A 27 1.61 15.52 18.99
C ILE A 27 3.13 15.40 19.20
N ALA A 28 3.55 14.59 20.17
CA ALA A 28 4.97 14.31 20.42
C ALA A 28 5.60 13.37 19.36
N GLY A 29 4.89 12.98 18.30
CA GLY A 29 5.42 12.22 17.17
C GLY A 29 5.21 10.70 17.26
N GLN A 30 4.62 10.17 18.34
CA GLN A 30 4.25 8.77 18.48
C GLN A 30 2.76 8.62 18.18
N LYS A 31 2.42 8.42 16.91
CA LYS A 31 1.03 8.40 16.47
C LYS A 31 0.24 7.25 17.11
N VAL A 32 -0.81 7.60 17.82
CA VAL A 32 -1.81 6.66 18.32
C VAL A 32 -2.85 6.42 17.23
N GLU A 33 -3.05 5.16 16.85
CA GLU A 33 -4.09 4.74 15.90
C GLU A 33 -5.42 4.55 16.61
N THR A 34 -5.42 3.77 17.68
CA THR A 34 -6.62 3.50 18.47
C THR A 34 -6.26 3.27 19.94
N THR A 35 -7.19 3.61 20.82
CA THR A 35 -7.17 3.19 22.22
C THR A 35 -8.44 2.43 22.53
N THR A 36 -8.28 1.17 22.95
CA THR A 36 -9.38 0.25 23.25
C THR A 36 -9.42 -0.07 24.75
N ARG A 37 -10.55 0.14 25.37
CA ARG A 37 -10.79 -0.31 26.73
C ARG A 37 -11.20 -1.77 26.73
N MET A 38 -10.50 -2.60 27.49
CA MET A 38 -10.77 -4.03 27.55
C MET A 38 -12.04 -4.38 28.34
N ASP A 39 -12.54 -3.45 29.18
CA ASP A 39 -13.72 -3.66 30.04
C ASP A 39 -15.06 -3.32 29.36
N GLU A 40 -15.05 -2.92 28.08
CA GLU A 40 -16.29 -2.48 27.39
C GLU A 40 -17.27 -3.63 27.09
N ASP A 41 -16.75 -4.81 26.82
CA ASP A 41 -17.56 -5.96 26.39
C ASP A 41 -18.19 -6.73 27.57
N ILE A 42 -17.67 -6.59 28.80
CA ILE A 42 -18.13 -7.28 29.98
C ILE A 42 -18.69 -6.26 30.98
N LYS A 43 -19.99 -6.34 31.29
CA LYS A 43 -20.61 -5.41 32.22
C LYS A 43 -21.47 -6.17 33.22
N ASN A 44 -21.38 -5.77 34.50
CA ASN A 44 -22.18 -6.30 35.60
C ASN A 44 -22.01 -7.81 35.83
N VAL A 45 -20.76 -8.30 35.64
CA VAL A 45 -20.33 -9.67 35.94
C VAL A 45 -19.42 -9.63 37.14
N VAL A 46 -19.75 -10.40 38.19
CA VAL A 46 -19.04 -10.36 39.45
C VAL A 46 -18.69 -11.76 39.96
N VAL A 47 -17.80 -11.84 40.93
CA VAL A 47 -17.54 -13.09 41.66
C VAL A 47 -18.69 -13.37 42.58
N GLY A 48 -19.29 -14.56 42.46
CA GLY A 48 -20.33 -15.03 43.36
C GLY A 48 -19.92 -16.30 44.12
N LYS A 49 -20.50 -16.53 45.29
CA LYS A 49 -20.32 -17.76 46.06
C LYS A 49 -21.58 -18.60 46.05
N VAL A 50 -21.46 -19.84 45.67
CA VAL A 50 -22.58 -20.79 45.70
C VAL A 50 -22.84 -21.19 47.15
N LEU A 51 -23.98 -20.79 47.71
CA LEU A 51 -24.36 -21.07 49.10
C LEU A 51 -25.08 -22.40 49.27
N SER A 52 -25.94 -22.74 48.31
CA SER A 52 -26.68 -24.02 48.30
C SER A 52 -27.09 -24.42 46.90
N MET A 53 -27.27 -25.71 46.68
CA MET A 53 -27.69 -26.30 45.42
C MET A 53 -28.82 -27.29 45.62
N ALA A 54 -29.89 -27.21 44.80
CA ALA A 54 -30.98 -28.15 44.77
C ALA A 54 -31.21 -28.67 43.35
N LYS A 55 -31.65 -29.91 43.18
CA LYS A 55 -32.04 -30.45 41.86
C LYS A 55 -33.23 -29.69 41.31
N HIS A 56 -33.21 -29.40 40.00
CA HIS A 56 -34.31 -28.75 39.33
C HIS A 56 -35.53 -29.68 39.26
N GLU A 57 -36.72 -29.21 39.66
CA GLU A 57 -37.95 -30.04 39.74
C GLU A 57 -38.37 -30.65 38.40
N ASN A 58 -38.10 -29.97 37.28
CA ASN A 58 -38.52 -30.35 35.94
C ASN A 58 -37.31 -30.69 34.99
N SER A 59 -36.16 -31.09 35.55
CA SER A 59 -34.96 -31.42 34.75
C SER A 59 -34.03 -32.35 35.50
N ASP A 60 -33.58 -33.40 34.84
CA ASP A 60 -32.58 -34.35 35.37
C ASP A 60 -31.15 -33.81 35.36
N HIS A 61 -30.90 -32.72 34.63
CA HIS A 61 -29.54 -32.21 34.33
C HIS A 61 -29.32 -30.78 34.83
N MET A 62 -30.30 -30.15 35.49
CA MET A 62 -30.19 -28.79 35.96
C MET A 62 -30.13 -28.69 37.47
N TRP A 63 -29.46 -27.68 37.95
CA TRP A 63 -29.33 -27.29 39.33
C TRP A 63 -29.93 -25.90 39.54
N VAL A 64 -30.57 -25.70 40.69
CA VAL A 64 -31.00 -24.41 41.20
C VAL A 64 -30.03 -24.01 42.30
N CYS A 65 -29.27 -22.98 42.08
CA CYS A 65 -28.23 -22.49 42.97
C CYS A 65 -28.67 -21.19 43.63
N MET A 66 -28.42 -21.05 44.93
CA MET A 66 -28.48 -19.78 45.64
C MET A 66 -27.06 -19.21 45.71
N VAL A 67 -26.84 -18.03 45.14
CA VAL A 67 -25.53 -17.46 44.97
C VAL A 67 -25.44 -16.10 45.63
N ASP A 68 -24.49 -15.93 46.55
CA ASP A 68 -24.15 -14.65 47.14
C ASP A 68 -23.25 -13.84 46.18
N VAL A 69 -23.67 -12.64 45.86
CA VAL A 69 -22.97 -11.68 45.00
C VAL A 69 -22.62 -10.39 45.73
N ALA A 70 -22.59 -10.41 47.06
CA ALA A 70 -22.32 -9.28 47.98
C ALA A 70 -23.36 -8.13 47.89
N GLU A 71 -24.58 -8.39 47.43
CA GLU A 71 -25.67 -7.37 47.35
C GLU A 71 -26.74 -7.54 48.42
N GLY A 72 -26.42 -8.26 49.51
CA GLY A 72 -27.25 -8.43 50.68
C GLY A 72 -28.12 -9.70 50.67
N GLU A 73 -28.93 -9.94 49.66
CA GLU A 73 -29.71 -11.16 49.50
C GLU A 73 -29.16 -12.05 48.37
N PRO A 74 -29.00 -13.36 48.60
CA PRO A 74 -28.54 -14.27 47.57
C PRO A 74 -29.51 -14.33 46.38
N ILE A 75 -28.99 -14.42 45.17
CA ILE A 75 -29.78 -14.54 43.96
C ILE A 75 -29.90 -16.01 43.53
N GLN A 76 -31.08 -16.36 42.98
CA GLN A 76 -31.33 -17.69 42.45
C GLN A 76 -30.88 -17.76 40.99
N ILE A 77 -30.03 -18.74 40.66
CA ILE A 77 -29.53 -19.01 39.31
C ILE A 77 -29.73 -20.49 38.99
N VAL A 78 -30.21 -20.77 37.80
CA VAL A 78 -30.40 -22.13 37.29
C VAL A 78 -29.25 -22.42 36.32
N THR A 79 -28.53 -23.52 36.54
CA THR A 79 -27.42 -23.95 35.68
C THR A 79 -27.52 -25.39 35.24
N GLY A 80 -27.02 -25.71 34.07
CA GLY A 80 -26.87 -27.10 33.59
C GLY A 80 -25.49 -27.68 33.86
N ALA A 81 -24.55 -26.89 34.38
CA ALA A 81 -23.21 -27.34 34.65
C ALA A 81 -23.16 -28.37 35.80
N GLN A 82 -22.28 -29.35 35.63
CA GLN A 82 -22.15 -30.48 36.59
C GLN A 82 -20.90 -30.35 37.47
N ASN A 83 -20.05 -29.36 37.21
CA ASN A 83 -18.76 -29.19 37.88
C ASN A 83 -18.82 -28.14 39.03
N VAL A 84 -20.00 -27.63 39.38
CA VAL A 84 -20.19 -26.65 40.44
C VAL A 84 -20.64 -27.37 41.73
N THR A 85 -20.13 -26.94 42.86
CA THR A 85 -20.49 -27.45 44.19
C THR A 85 -20.78 -26.31 45.16
N GLU A 86 -21.44 -26.63 46.31
CA GLU A 86 -21.65 -25.66 47.39
C GLU A 86 -20.32 -25.19 47.96
N GLY A 87 -20.18 -23.88 48.08
CA GLY A 87 -18.96 -23.22 48.55
C GLY A 87 -18.10 -22.65 47.46
N ASP A 88 -18.29 -23.04 46.21
CA ASP A 88 -17.48 -22.58 45.09
C ASP A 88 -17.66 -21.08 44.79
N LEU A 89 -16.53 -20.43 44.46
CA LEU A 89 -16.50 -19.09 43.88
C LEU A 89 -16.56 -19.22 42.36
N VAL A 90 -17.49 -18.47 41.74
CA VAL A 90 -17.78 -18.57 40.30
C VAL A 90 -18.07 -17.20 39.68
N PRO A 91 -17.82 -16.99 38.37
CA PRO A 91 -18.26 -15.79 37.71
C PRO A 91 -19.78 -15.79 37.54
N VAL A 92 -20.41 -14.66 37.89
CA VAL A 92 -21.88 -14.47 37.90
C VAL A 92 -22.24 -13.28 37.03
N ALA A 93 -22.82 -13.56 35.87
CA ALA A 93 -23.50 -12.55 35.09
C ALA A 93 -24.88 -12.29 35.66
N LYS A 94 -25.05 -11.15 36.33
CA LYS A 94 -26.31 -10.74 36.97
C LYS A 94 -27.36 -10.31 35.92
N HIS A 95 -28.55 -9.99 36.36
CA HIS A 95 -29.53 -9.34 35.47
C HIS A 95 -29.01 -8.05 34.85
N ASN A 96 -29.22 -7.85 33.56
CA ASN A 96 -28.65 -6.77 32.73
C ASN A 96 -27.12 -6.80 32.60
N SER A 97 -26.51 -7.96 32.63
CA SER A 97 -25.11 -8.13 32.27
C SER A 97 -24.92 -8.22 30.77
N TYR A 98 -23.73 -7.80 30.31
CA TYR A 98 -23.27 -7.98 28.94
C TYR A 98 -22.01 -8.84 28.95
N LEU A 99 -21.91 -9.72 27.96
CA LEU A 99 -20.79 -10.61 27.72
C LEU A 99 -20.25 -10.40 26.31
N PRO A 100 -19.04 -10.82 26.03
CA PRO A 100 -18.42 -10.72 24.69
C PRO A 100 -19.35 -11.23 23.58
N GLY A 101 -19.26 -10.57 22.41
CA GLY A 101 -20.16 -10.84 21.28
C GLY A 101 -21.56 -10.24 21.44
N GLY A 102 -21.77 -9.33 22.41
CA GLY A 102 -23.01 -8.60 22.60
C GLY A 102 -24.13 -9.44 23.27
N VAL A 103 -23.75 -10.53 23.93
CA VAL A 103 -24.73 -11.39 24.67
C VAL A 103 -25.26 -10.64 25.88
N HIS A 104 -26.56 -10.43 25.91
CA HIS A 104 -27.26 -9.73 27.00
C HIS A 104 -27.98 -10.72 27.92
N ILE A 105 -27.55 -10.79 29.17
CA ILE A 105 -28.12 -11.68 30.19
C ILE A 105 -29.22 -10.95 30.95
N THR A 106 -30.40 -11.52 30.93
CA THR A 106 -31.56 -11.01 31.68
C THR A 106 -32.16 -12.11 32.53
N LYS A 107 -32.86 -11.71 33.61
CA LYS A 107 -33.62 -12.67 34.39
C LYS A 107 -34.68 -13.35 33.51
N GLY A 108 -34.85 -14.64 33.69
CA GLY A 108 -35.76 -15.45 32.87
C GLY A 108 -36.25 -16.67 33.64
N LYS A 109 -36.97 -17.54 32.94
CA LYS A 109 -37.42 -18.84 33.50
C LYS A 109 -36.82 -19.97 32.66
N LEU A 110 -36.11 -20.86 33.31
CA LEU A 110 -35.60 -22.08 32.71
C LEU A 110 -36.48 -23.24 33.16
N ARG A 111 -37.18 -23.87 32.25
CA ARG A 111 -38.18 -24.93 32.50
C ARG A 111 -39.14 -24.62 33.69
N GLY A 112 -39.53 -23.32 33.78
CA GLY A 112 -40.50 -22.87 34.78
C GLY A 112 -39.90 -22.29 36.07
N VAL A 113 -38.63 -22.52 36.36
CA VAL A 113 -37.90 -21.99 37.54
C VAL A 113 -37.22 -20.68 37.17
N GLU A 114 -37.32 -19.67 38.02
CA GLU A 114 -36.68 -18.36 37.79
C GLU A 114 -35.18 -18.44 37.93
N SER A 115 -34.45 -17.77 36.99
CA SER A 115 -33.05 -17.53 37.05
C SER A 115 -32.76 -16.04 36.95
N ASN A 116 -32.09 -15.47 37.95
CA ASN A 116 -31.78 -14.02 38.02
C ASN A 116 -30.40 -13.67 37.44
N GLY A 117 -29.85 -14.52 36.59
CA GLY A 117 -28.54 -14.39 35.98
C GLY A 117 -28.05 -15.70 35.42
N MET A 118 -26.75 -15.77 35.13
CA MET A 118 -26.08 -16.94 34.60
C MET A 118 -24.71 -17.11 35.28
N LEU A 119 -24.33 -18.35 35.56
CA LEU A 119 -22.95 -18.70 35.91
C LEU A 119 -22.17 -18.81 34.62
N CYS A 120 -20.93 -18.29 34.59
CA CYS A 120 -20.16 -18.23 33.36
C CYS A 120 -18.95 -19.17 33.37
N SER A 121 -18.69 -19.75 32.23
CA SER A 121 -17.39 -20.34 31.89
C SER A 121 -16.37 -19.25 31.52
N PHE A 122 -15.09 -19.60 31.46
CA PHE A 122 -14.06 -18.67 30.96
C PHE A 122 -14.30 -18.33 29.49
N LYS A 123 -14.81 -19.26 28.67
CA LYS A 123 -15.12 -19.06 27.25
C LYS A 123 -16.16 -17.96 27.02
N GLU A 124 -17.20 -17.92 27.90
CA GLU A 124 -18.22 -16.86 27.85
C GLU A 124 -17.70 -15.49 28.24
N LEU A 125 -16.56 -15.43 28.94
CA LEU A 125 -15.84 -14.22 29.27
C LEU A 125 -14.79 -13.84 28.19
N GLY A 126 -14.78 -14.55 27.04
CA GLY A 126 -13.85 -14.30 25.94
C GLY A 126 -12.44 -14.81 26.18
N LEU A 127 -12.23 -15.69 27.17
CA LEU A 127 -10.92 -16.24 27.51
C LEU A 127 -10.72 -17.61 26.86
N THR A 128 -9.46 -18.03 26.75
CA THR A 128 -9.04 -19.31 26.21
C THR A 128 -8.52 -20.23 27.31
N VAL A 129 -8.32 -21.51 27.00
CA VAL A 129 -7.68 -22.48 27.93
C VAL A 129 -6.26 -22.03 28.34
N ASN A 130 -5.57 -21.29 27.50
CA ASN A 130 -4.24 -20.76 27.80
C ASN A 130 -4.28 -19.61 28.82
N ASP A 131 -5.36 -18.82 28.79
CA ASP A 131 -5.60 -17.78 29.81
C ASP A 131 -5.99 -18.38 31.16
N CYS A 132 -6.69 -19.54 31.14
CA CYS A 132 -7.23 -20.20 32.33
C CYS A 132 -6.82 -21.68 32.34
N PRO A 133 -5.54 -22.02 32.48
CA PRO A 133 -5.03 -23.39 32.30
C PRO A 133 -5.49 -24.38 33.40
N THR A 134 -6.02 -23.90 34.51
CA THR A 134 -6.55 -24.73 35.60
C THR A 134 -8.08 -24.91 35.53
N ALA A 135 -8.73 -24.18 34.60
CA ALA A 135 -10.19 -24.24 34.48
C ALA A 135 -10.65 -25.48 33.68
N TYR A 136 -11.80 -26.00 34.02
CA TYR A 136 -12.47 -27.02 33.20
C TYR A 136 -12.89 -26.45 31.85
N GLU A 137 -12.56 -27.15 30.81
CA GLU A 137 -12.83 -26.66 29.45
C GLU A 137 -14.33 -26.55 29.11
N ASP A 138 -15.11 -27.52 29.59
CA ASP A 138 -16.56 -27.60 29.37
C ASP A 138 -17.30 -27.50 30.70
N GLY A 139 -17.26 -26.35 31.34
CA GLY A 139 -17.95 -26.13 32.63
C GLY A 139 -17.86 -24.69 33.10
N ILE A 140 -18.44 -24.43 34.25
CA ILE A 140 -18.32 -23.12 34.93
C ILE A 140 -16.87 -22.95 35.39
N TRP A 141 -16.35 -21.74 35.29
CA TRP A 141 -15.01 -21.43 35.82
C TRP A 141 -15.09 -21.37 37.35
N ILE A 142 -14.36 -22.26 38.03
CA ILE A 142 -14.23 -22.28 39.50
C ILE A 142 -13.03 -21.39 39.87
N LEU A 143 -13.28 -20.41 40.74
CA LEU A 143 -12.31 -19.35 41.09
C LEU A 143 -11.67 -19.55 42.47
N ASN A 144 -11.85 -20.71 43.12
CA ASN A 144 -11.44 -20.93 44.53
C ASN A 144 -9.96 -20.64 44.79
N ASP A 145 -9.08 -20.94 43.77
CA ASP A 145 -7.66 -20.75 43.90
C ASP A 145 -7.14 -19.44 43.24
N GLU A 146 -8.05 -18.58 42.79
CA GLU A 146 -7.69 -17.33 42.05
C GLU A 146 -7.44 -16.12 42.97
N GLY A 147 -7.66 -16.28 44.30
CA GLY A 147 -7.44 -15.22 45.29
C GLY A 147 -8.40 -14.04 45.17
N VAL A 148 -9.69 -14.32 44.87
CA VAL A 148 -10.72 -13.34 44.58
C VAL A 148 -11.71 -13.21 45.75
N GLU A 149 -12.39 -12.04 45.83
CA GLU A 149 -13.42 -11.76 46.87
C GLU A 149 -14.82 -11.78 46.24
N ILE A 150 -15.83 -12.13 47.07
CA ILE A 150 -17.25 -12.13 46.64
C ILE A 150 -17.65 -10.69 46.29
N GLY A 151 -18.33 -10.52 45.16
CA GLY A 151 -18.74 -9.21 44.63
C GLY A 151 -17.66 -8.47 43.82
N GLU A 152 -16.45 -9.01 43.72
CA GLU A 152 -15.40 -8.41 42.93
C GLU A 152 -15.77 -8.40 41.42
N ASP A 153 -15.49 -7.30 40.73
CA ASP A 153 -15.76 -7.17 39.28
C ASP A 153 -14.86 -8.13 38.49
N MET A 154 -15.48 -8.92 37.62
CA MET A 154 -14.77 -9.89 36.80
C MET A 154 -13.76 -9.23 35.87
N ASN A 155 -13.98 -7.99 35.43
CA ASN A 155 -12.95 -7.28 34.64
C ASN A 155 -11.63 -7.13 35.37
N LYS A 156 -11.64 -6.86 36.67
CA LYS A 156 -10.43 -6.83 37.50
C LYS A 156 -9.83 -8.22 37.65
N VAL A 157 -10.65 -9.22 37.90
CA VAL A 157 -10.21 -10.62 38.09
C VAL A 157 -9.47 -11.12 36.86
N ILE A 158 -9.99 -10.84 35.68
CA ILE A 158 -9.39 -11.29 34.40
C ILE A 158 -8.36 -10.30 33.83
N GLY A 159 -8.15 -9.14 34.47
CA GLY A 159 -7.19 -8.12 34.02
C GLY A 159 -7.66 -7.29 32.83
N ASN A 160 -8.98 -7.16 32.65
CA ASN A 160 -9.57 -6.30 31.62
C ASN A 160 -9.79 -4.85 32.10
N ASP A 161 -9.42 -4.51 33.34
CA ASP A 161 -9.38 -3.15 33.87
C ASP A 161 -8.18 -2.35 33.31
N ASP A 162 -8.01 -2.38 31.99
CA ASP A 162 -6.88 -1.83 31.26
C ASP A 162 -7.32 -1.16 29.95
N SER A 163 -6.49 -0.26 29.46
CA SER A 163 -6.62 0.33 28.12
C SER A 163 -5.42 -0.07 27.27
N ILE A 164 -5.68 -0.54 26.07
CA ILE A 164 -4.65 -0.92 25.09
C ILE A 164 -4.54 0.18 24.07
N VAL A 165 -3.34 0.75 23.97
CA VAL A 165 -3.00 1.79 22.98
C VAL A 165 -2.26 1.15 21.82
N GLU A 166 -2.78 1.30 20.63
CA GLU A 166 -2.13 0.88 19.39
C GLU A 166 -1.36 2.05 18.78
N PHE A 167 -0.03 1.90 18.68
CA PHE A 167 0.84 2.86 18.06
C PHE A 167 1.23 2.46 16.64
N GLU A 168 1.21 3.42 15.71
CA GLU A 168 1.86 3.31 14.40
C GLU A 168 3.31 3.77 14.53
N ILE A 169 4.24 2.82 14.67
CA ILE A 169 5.67 3.11 14.80
C ILE A 169 6.32 3.25 13.43
N THR A 170 6.98 4.37 13.21
CA THR A 170 7.73 4.65 11.99
C THR A 170 9.03 3.84 11.91
N ASN A 171 9.53 3.60 10.69
CA ASN A 171 10.69 2.73 10.48
C ASN A 171 12.01 3.28 11.08
N ASN A 172 12.10 4.59 11.30
CA ASN A 172 13.26 5.25 11.88
C ASN A 172 13.33 5.15 13.41
N ARG A 173 12.27 4.66 14.07
CA ARG A 173 12.17 4.54 15.51
C ARG A 173 12.11 3.07 15.98
N PRO A 174 13.18 2.27 15.74
CA PRO A 174 13.22 0.87 16.18
C PRO A 174 13.12 0.71 17.70
N ASP A 175 13.56 1.67 18.49
CA ASP A 175 13.45 1.72 19.94
C ASP A 175 11.99 1.67 20.44
N CYS A 176 11.08 2.30 19.71
CA CYS A 176 9.66 2.35 20.06
C CYS A 176 8.89 1.04 19.74
N TYR A 177 9.53 0.03 19.14
CA TYR A 177 8.96 -1.32 19.07
C TYR A 177 9.06 -2.10 20.39
N SER A 178 9.13 -1.39 21.54
CA SER A 178 9.21 -1.92 22.88
C SER A 178 8.38 -1.10 23.87
N LEU A 179 7.99 -1.75 24.97
CA LEU A 179 7.34 -1.05 26.09
C LEU A 179 8.29 -0.02 26.71
N LEU A 180 9.58 -0.37 26.87
CA LEU A 180 10.61 0.53 27.42
C LEU A 180 10.83 1.75 26.51
N GLY A 181 10.87 1.59 25.19
CA GLY A 181 11.01 2.72 24.27
C GLY A 181 9.82 3.65 24.33
N LEU A 182 8.59 3.12 24.34
CA LEU A 182 7.38 3.92 24.48
C LEU A 182 7.23 4.52 25.90
N ALA A 183 7.77 3.86 26.94
CA ALA A 183 7.85 4.44 28.28
C ALA A 183 8.78 5.67 28.31
N ARG A 184 9.94 5.60 27.63
CA ARG A 184 10.87 6.74 27.48
C ARG A 184 10.20 7.91 26.77
N GLU A 185 9.53 7.65 25.65
CA GLU A 185 8.78 8.67 24.92
C GLU A 185 7.65 9.27 25.78
N THR A 186 6.92 8.42 26.50
CA THR A 186 5.88 8.88 27.43
C THR A 186 6.46 9.76 28.54
N ALA A 187 7.55 9.33 29.16
CA ALA A 187 8.23 10.10 30.20
C ALA A 187 8.68 11.48 29.68
N ALA A 188 9.25 11.52 28.49
CA ALA A 188 9.68 12.75 27.83
C ALA A 188 8.50 13.67 27.46
N ALA A 189 7.43 13.11 26.89
CA ALA A 189 6.25 13.88 26.47
C ALA A 189 5.48 14.48 27.67
N PHE A 190 5.36 13.73 28.77
CA PHE A 190 4.70 14.18 30.00
C PHE A 190 5.64 14.91 30.97
N ASN A 191 6.92 14.98 30.68
CA ASN A 191 7.95 15.58 31.52
C ASN A 191 7.96 14.99 32.95
N VAL A 192 7.95 13.67 33.02
CA VAL A 192 8.03 12.91 34.27
C VAL A 192 9.22 11.94 34.22
N PRO A 193 9.76 11.49 35.38
CA PRO A 193 10.87 10.55 35.38
C PRO A 193 10.40 9.15 34.89
N MET A 194 11.32 8.45 34.21
CA MET A 194 11.15 7.02 33.89
C MET A 194 11.81 6.18 35.00
N HIS A 195 11.14 5.09 35.38
CA HIS A 195 11.67 4.10 36.30
C HIS A 195 12.39 3.01 35.48
N HIS A 196 13.72 3.00 35.57
CA HIS A 196 14.54 1.98 34.94
C HIS A 196 14.62 0.73 35.82
N HIS A 197 14.52 -0.43 35.17
CA HIS A 197 14.78 -1.72 35.80
C HIS A 197 16.06 -2.33 35.20
N GLU A 198 17.06 -2.54 36.02
CA GLU A 198 18.27 -3.25 35.62
C GLU A 198 18.15 -4.73 36.05
N PRO A 199 18.13 -5.68 35.10
CA PRO A 199 17.95 -7.09 35.43
C PRO A 199 19.14 -7.63 36.26
N VAL A 200 18.82 -8.31 37.35
CA VAL A 200 19.80 -8.93 38.24
C VAL A 200 19.68 -10.46 38.17
N VAL A 201 20.71 -11.11 37.65
CA VAL A 201 20.80 -12.58 37.61
C VAL A 201 21.60 -13.05 38.81
N LYS A 202 21.01 -13.92 39.63
CA LYS A 202 21.68 -14.50 40.82
C LYS A 202 22.65 -15.61 40.42
N GLY A 203 22.25 -16.44 39.45
CA GLY A 203 23.05 -17.57 39.02
C GLY A 203 23.17 -18.69 40.04
N GLY A 204 24.24 -19.48 39.94
CA GLY A 204 24.61 -20.49 40.94
C GLY A 204 24.16 -21.92 40.61
N ALA A 205 23.60 -22.19 39.43
CA ALA A 205 23.38 -23.55 39.00
C ALA A 205 24.71 -24.30 38.80
N GLU A 206 24.74 -25.61 39.13
CA GLU A 206 25.94 -26.41 39.09
C GLU A 206 26.51 -26.57 37.65
N GLY A 207 27.82 -26.40 37.50
CA GLY A 207 28.57 -26.58 36.25
C GLY A 207 29.08 -25.25 35.69
N ASN A 208 29.81 -25.34 34.58
CA ASN A 208 30.32 -24.21 33.84
C ASN A 208 29.67 -24.16 32.44
N LEU A 209 29.12 -23.01 32.09
CA LEU A 209 28.42 -22.83 30.81
C LEU A 209 29.29 -23.22 29.61
N THR A 210 30.55 -22.82 29.59
CA THR A 210 31.48 -23.06 28.47
C THR A 210 31.91 -24.51 28.33
N ASP A 211 31.65 -25.37 29.33
CA ASP A 211 31.88 -26.79 29.23
C ASP A 211 30.69 -27.51 28.57
N LEU A 212 29.54 -26.90 28.53
CA LEU A 212 28.29 -27.46 28.00
C LEU A 212 27.91 -26.87 26.66
N LEU A 213 28.13 -25.56 26.43
CA LEU A 213 27.71 -24.87 25.24
C LEU A 213 28.87 -24.15 24.57
N ASP A 214 29.09 -24.41 23.29
CA ASP A 214 29.96 -23.68 22.39
C ASP A 214 29.11 -22.91 21.34
N VAL A 215 29.52 -21.71 20.98
CA VAL A 215 28.83 -20.92 19.96
C VAL A 215 29.82 -20.40 18.93
N GLU A 216 29.53 -20.66 17.65
CA GLU A 216 30.29 -20.11 16.53
C GLU A 216 29.41 -19.24 15.65
N VAL A 217 29.97 -18.12 15.15
CA VAL A 217 29.24 -17.19 14.27
C VAL A 217 30.04 -16.94 12.99
N PRO A 218 30.13 -17.95 12.07
CA PRO A 218 30.85 -17.76 10.80
C PRO A 218 30.16 -16.76 9.84
N ALA A 219 28.90 -16.45 10.05
CA ALA A 219 28.18 -15.37 9.32
C ALA A 219 28.24 -14.05 10.09
N ASP A 220 29.46 -13.58 10.40
CA ASP A 220 29.72 -12.36 11.18
C ASP A 220 29.19 -11.07 10.55
N ASP A 221 29.04 -11.07 9.23
CA ASP A 221 28.44 -9.99 8.44
C ASP A 221 26.90 -9.92 8.57
N LEU A 222 26.24 -11.03 8.96
CA LEU A 222 24.78 -11.11 9.09
C LEU A 222 24.29 -11.21 10.54
N CYS A 223 25.14 -11.66 11.46
CA CYS A 223 24.86 -11.69 12.89
C CYS A 223 25.77 -10.69 13.59
N LEU A 224 25.20 -9.55 14.01
CA LEU A 224 25.95 -8.45 14.58
C LEU A 224 26.39 -8.71 16.03
N ARG A 225 25.55 -9.41 16.79
CA ARG A 225 25.84 -9.88 18.14
C ARG A 225 25.04 -11.13 18.46
N TYR A 226 25.62 -12.06 19.18
CA TYR A 226 24.96 -13.26 19.65
C TYR A 226 25.26 -13.47 21.14
N THR A 227 24.20 -13.51 21.96
CA THR A 227 24.34 -13.80 23.40
C THR A 227 23.54 -15.06 23.74
N ALA A 228 24.10 -15.88 24.63
CA ALA A 228 23.43 -17.08 25.13
C ALA A 228 23.67 -17.26 26.64
N ARG A 229 22.63 -17.72 27.34
CA ARG A 229 22.66 -18.21 28.71
C ARG A 229 21.94 -19.54 28.84
N MET A 230 22.30 -20.32 29.82
CA MET A 230 21.71 -21.62 30.07
C MET A 230 20.97 -21.67 31.40
N VAL A 231 19.84 -22.36 31.40
CA VAL A 231 19.01 -22.65 32.56
C VAL A 231 18.87 -24.16 32.71
N LYS A 232 19.12 -24.67 33.88
CA LYS A 232 19.03 -26.08 34.27
C LYS A 232 17.82 -26.33 35.12
N ASN A 233 17.47 -27.62 35.24
CA ASN A 233 16.37 -28.06 36.11
C ASN A 233 15.06 -27.32 35.88
N VAL A 234 14.78 -27.01 34.63
CA VAL A 234 13.58 -26.27 34.23
C VAL A 234 12.33 -27.07 34.54
N LYS A 235 11.32 -26.41 35.05
CA LYS A 235 9.99 -26.96 35.31
C LYS A 235 8.99 -26.26 34.43
N ILE A 236 8.57 -26.92 33.38
CA ILE A 236 7.56 -26.37 32.46
C ILE A 236 6.20 -26.34 33.15
N ALA A 237 5.60 -25.18 33.22
CA ALA A 237 4.32 -24.92 33.85
C ALA A 237 3.61 -23.74 33.18
N PRO A 238 2.32 -23.55 33.37
CA PRO A 238 1.65 -22.33 32.99
C PRO A 238 2.31 -21.11 33.65
N SER A 239 2.43 -20.01 32.92
CA SER A 239 2.91 -18.74 33.45
C SER A 239 1.98 -18.19 34.54
N PRO A 240 2.47 -17.39 35.48
CA PRO A 240 1.62 -16.78 36.50
C PRO A 240 0.58 -15.85 35.85
N LYS A 241 -0.54 -15.63 36.52
CA LYS A 241 -1.70 -14.87 36.06
C LYS A 241 -1.31 -13.48 35.53
N TRP A 242 -0.48 -12.75 36.27
CA TRP A 242 -0.04 -11.41 35.87
C TRP A 242 0.71 -11.40 34.54
N MET A 243 1.54 -12.41 34.26
CA MET A 243 2.29 -12.51 33.00
C MET A 243 1.36 -12.87 31.84
N ARG A 244 0.44 -13.82 32.04
CA ARG A 244 -0.57 -14.18 31.02
C ARG A 244 -1.46 -12.98 30.65
N GLN A 245 -1.89 -12.18 31.64
CA GLN A 245 -2.68 -10.98 31.42
C GLN A 245 -1.94 -9.94 30.59
N ARG A 246 -0.64 -9.69 30.88
CA ARG A 246 0.20 -8.74 30.11
C ARG A 246 0.43 -9.21 28.68
N LEU A 247 0.74 -10.48 28.49
CA LEU A 247 0.89 -11.04 27.14
C LEU A 247 -0.41 -10.91 26.34
N ARG A 248 -1.54 -11.26 26.94
CA ARG A 248 -2.86 -11.10 26.30
C ARG A 248 -3.14 -9.64 25.93
N SER A 249 -2.86 -8.69 26.83
CA SER A 249 -3.07 -7.26 26.56
C SER A 249 -2.20 -6.75 25.41
N ALA A 250 -1.05 -7.37 25.17
CA ALA A 250 -0.19 -7.09 24.02
C ALA A 250 -0.56 -7.90 22.76
N GLY A 251 -1.62 -8.71 22.81
CA GLY A 251 -2.08 -9.54 21.68
C GLY A 251 -1.33 -10.87 21.52
N VAL A 252 -0.53 -11.28 22.52
CA VAL A 252 0.25 -12.51 22.51
C VAL A 252 -0.45 -13.59 23.33
N ARG A 253 -0.65 -14.78 22.73
CA ARG A 253 -1.24 -15.92 23.40
C ARG A 253 -0.23 -16.59 24.35
N PRO A 254 -0.54 -16.74 25.65
CA PRO A 254 0.29 -17.49 26.58
C PRO A 254 0.43 -18.97 26.16
N ILE A 255 1.59 -19.59 26.42
CA ILE A 255 1.88 -20.98 26.09
C ILE A 255 2.37 -21.74 27.32
N ASN A 256 3.57 -21.44 27.77
CA ASN A 256 4.19 -21.94 29.00
C ASN A 256 5.20 -20.94 29.54
N ASN A 257 5.64 -21.11 30.76
CA ASN A 257 6.50 -20.15 31.46
C ASN A 257 7.79 -19.79 30.70
N ILE A 258 8.45 -20.72 30.01
CA ILE A 258 9.70 -20.44 29.28
C ILE A 258 9.43 -19.68 27.98
N VAL A 259 8.48 -20.11 27.18
CA VAL A 259 8.10 -19.42 25.92
C VAL A 259 7.48 -18.04 26.23
N ASP A 260 6.69 -17.95 27.28
CA ASP A 260 6.07 -16.71 27.70
C ASP A 260 7.11 -15.70 28.21
N ILE A 261 8.18 -16.14 28.88
CA ILE A 261 9.31 -15.28 29.26
C ILE A 261 9.95 -14.67 27.99
N THR A 262 10.22 -15.46 26.93
CA THR A 262 10.83 -14.90 25.72
C THR A 262 9.91 -13.89 25.02
N ASN A 263 8.61 -14.16 24.96
CA ASN A 263 7.62 -13.22 24.42
C ASN A 263 7.49 -11.95 25.31
N TYR A 264 7.49 -12.11 26.62
CA TYR A 264 7.42 -11.00 27.56
C TYR A 264 8.60 -10.04 27.39
N VAL A 265 9.83 -10.57 27.30
CA VAL A 265 11.04 -9.78 27.07
C VAL A 265 11.03 -9.13 25.70
N MET A 266 10.53 -9.81 24.67
CA MET A 266 10.38 -9.22 23.34
C MET A 266 9.45 -8.01 23.34
N ILE A 267 8.36 -8.02 24.12
CA ILE A 267 7.45 -6.87 24.25
C ILE A 267 8.09 -5.77 25.10
N GLU A 268 8.68 -6.13 26.24
CA GLU A 268 9.27 -5.19 27.20
C GLU A 268 10.49 -4.46 26.62
N TYR A 269 11.46 -5.20 26.05
CA TYR A 269 12.73 -4.67 25.54
C TYR A 269 12.76 -4.40 24.04
N GLY A 270 11.82 -4.97 23.25
CA GLY A 270 11.88 -4.92 21.80
C GLY A 270 12.86 -5.92 21.17
N GLN A 271 13.53 -6.74 21.98
CA GLN A 271 14.51 -7.73 21.56
C GLN A 271 13.86 -9.11 21.44
N PRO A 272 13.67 -9.65 20.22
CA PRO A 272 13.20 -11.01 20.06
C PRO A 272 14.22 -12.00 20.63
N MET A 273 13.70 -13.02 21.30
CA MET A 273 14.47 -14.07 21.91
C MET A 273 13.99 -15.44 21.46
N HIS A 274 14.87 -16.45 21.58
CA HIS A 274 14.50 -17.83 21.39
C HIS A 274 14.97 -18.69 22.55
N ALA A 275 14.29 -19.81 22.77
CA ALA A 275 14.64 -20.81 23.78
C ALA A 275 14.77 -22.16 23.10
N PHE A 276 15.94 -22.78 23.18
CA PHE A 276 16.20 -24.13 22.68
C PHE A 276 16.14 -25.15 23.81
N ASP A 277 15.47 -26.26 23.60
CA ASP A 277 15.66 -27.44 24.44
C ASP A 277 17.07 -27.99 24.18
N TYR A 278 17.93 -27.98 25.20
CA TYR A 278 19.34 -28.33 25.06
C TYR A 278 19.55 -29.77 24.61
N ARG A 279 18.61 -30.68 24.87
CA ARG A 279 18.66 -32.08 24.39
C ARG A 279 18.71 -32.18 22.86
N TYR A 280 18.17 -31.18 22.16
CA TYR A 280 18.10 -31.16 20.70
C TYR A 280 19.19 -30.30 20.06
N VAL A 281 20.13 -29.78 20.85
CA VAL A 281 21.34 -29.07 20.39
C VAL A 281 22.48 -30.06 20.30
N SER A 282 22.66 -30.68 19.15
CA SER A 282 23.66 -31.73 18.93
C SER A 282 25.08 -31.19 19.17
N GLY A 283 25.87 -31.97 19.94
CA GLY A 283 27.24 -31.60 20.29
C GLY A 283 27.37 -30.46 21.29
N GLY A 284 26.27 -29.98 21.88
CA GLY A 284 26.30 -28.79 22.74
C GLY A 284 26.78 -27.55 22.00
N LYS A 285 26.53 -27.47 20.69
CA LYS A 285 27.09 -26.43 19.84
C LYS A 285 26.01 -25.72 19.02
N ILE A 286 26.08 -24.38 19.00
CA ILE A 286 25.24 -23.52 18.15
C ILE A 286 26.14 -22.86 17.11
N ILE A 287 25.71 -22.90 15.84
CA ILE A 287 26.44 -22.32 14.71
C ILE A 287 25.51 -21.38 13.95
N VAL A 288 25.81 -20.08 14.00
CA VAL A 288 25.05 -19.04 13.24
C VAL A 288 25.67 -18.88 11.87
N ARG A 289 25.07 -19.50 10.87
CA ARG A 289 25.65 -19.59 9.52
C ARG A 289 24.62 -19.42 8.42
N ARG A 290 25.09 -19.25 7.19
CA ARG A 290 24.22 -19.36 6.01
C ARG A 290 23.74 -20.81 5.84
N ALA A 291 22.56 -20.99 5.25
CA ALA A 291 22.00 -22.32 4.98
C ALA A 291 22.89 -23.16 4.07
N GLY A 292 23.53 -22.55 3.07
CA GLY A 292 24.45 -23.25 2.17
C GLY A 292 23.79 -24.40 1.44
N ASP A 293 24.19 -25.67 1.78
CA ASP A 293 23.65 -26.86 1.16
C ASP A 293 22.38 -27.42 1.83
N ASP A 294 21.96 -26.87 2.97
CA ASP A 294 20.71 -27.25 3.61
C ASP A 294 19.53 -26.84 2.72
N LYS A 295 18.61 -27.77 2.49
CA LYS A 295 17.49 -27.56 1.55
C LYS A 295 16.20 -27.18 2.24
N THR A 296 15.97 -27.68 3.45
CA THR A 296 14.70 -27.54 4.14
C THR A 296 14.88 -27.42 5.64
N LEU A 297 13.94 -26.71 6.28
CA LEU A 297 13.75 -26.67 7.73
C LEU A 297 12.24 -26.73 8.00
N THR A 298 11.80 -27.57 8.94
CA THR A 298 10.44 -27.52 9.47
C THR A 298 10.41 -26.51 10.61
N THR A 299 9.59 -25.47 10.48
CA THR A 299 9.43 -24.40 11.47
C THR A 299 8.37 -24.76 12.51
N LEU A 300 8.33 -24.04 13.65
CA LEU A 300 7.41 -24.26 14.79
C LEU A 300 5.91 -24.29 14.41
N ASP A 301 5.54 -23.76 13.26
CA ASP A 301 4.18 -23.83 12.72
C ASP A 301 3.90 -25.14 11.94
N GLY A 302 4.80 -26.11 11.98
CA GLY A 302 4.70 -27.40 11.31
C GLY A 302 4.93 -27.37 9.79
N ASN A 303 5.29 -26.23 9.21
CA ASN A 303 5.49 -26.10 7.77
C ASN A 303 6.94 -26.32 7.37
N VAL A 304 7.13 -27.09 6.28
CA VAL A 304 8.45 -27.28 5.67
C VAL A 304 8.81 -26.07 4.81
N ARG A 305 9.90 -25.40 5.12
CA ARG A 305 10.43 -24.24 4.41
C ARG A 305 11.58 -24.64 3.50
N ASN A 306 11.53 -24.17 2.24
CA ASN A 306 12.63 -24.35 1.29
C ASN A 306 13.67 -23.25 1.52
N LEU A 307 14.90 -23.64 1.88
CA LEU A 307 15.97 -22.72 2.17
C LEU A 307 16.73 -22.35 0.88
N GLN A 308 17.10 -21.08 0.76
CA GLN A 308 18.08 -20.61 -0.22
C GLN A 308 19.46 -20.55 0.44
N PRO A 309 20.56 -20.70 -0.29
CA PRO A 309 21.90 -20.82 0.27
C PRO A 309 22.38 -19.60 1.10
N ASP A 310 21.86 -18.42 0.83
CA ASP A 310 22.21 -17.16 1.50
C ASP A 310 21.34 -16.83 2.73
N MET A 311 20.29 -17.62 2.98
CA MET A 311 19.44 -17.44 4.17
C MET A 311 20.23 -17.77 5.44
N LEU A 312 20.03 -16.94 6.49
CA LEU A 312 20.69 -17.13 7.78
C LEU A 312 19.91 -18.15 8.63
N VAL A 313 20.61 -19.14 9.14
CA VAL A 313 20.07 -20.19 10.01
C VAL A 313 20.85 -20.28 11.30
N ILE A 314 20.16 -20.66 12.37
CA ILE A 314 20.78 -21.19 13.58
C ILE A 314 20.87 -22.71 13.38
N ALA A 315 22.06 -23.28 13.50
CA ALA A 315 22.31 -24.71 13.32
C ALA A 315 23.01 -25.30 14.55
N ASP A 316 22.86 -26.58 14.74
CA ASP A 316 23.76 -27.38 15.59
C ASP A 316 24.90 -27.97 14.74
N GLU A 317 25.68 -28.90 15.28
CA GLU A 317 26.73 -29.58 14.52
C GLU A 317 26.22 -30.36 13.29
N THR A 318 24.94 -30.70 13.21
CA THR A 318 24.39 -31.67 12.26
C THR A 318 23.34 -31.06 11.32
N LYS A 319 22.58 -30.11 11.77
CA LYS A 319 21.37 -29.60 11.06
C LYS A 319 20.98 -28.21 11.48
N PRO A 320 20.20 -27.47 10.65
CA PRO A 320 19.54 -26.24 11.09
C PRO A 320 18.48 -26.55 12.16
N VAL A 321 18.43 -25.72 13.20
CA VAL A 321 17.48 -25.77 14.32
C VAL A 321 16.62 -24.51 14.43
N GLY A 322 16.85 -23.51 13.57
CA GLY A 322 16.04 -22.31 13.49
C GLY A 322 16.35 -21.47 12.28
N LEU A 323 15.33 -20.73 11.82
CA LEU A 323 15.48 -19.67 10.82
C LEU A 323 15.76 -18.37 11.57
N ALA A 324 17.00 -17.90 11.50
CA ALA A 324 17.49 -16.80 12.32
C ALA A 324 16.58 -15.55 12.20
N GLY A 325 16.16 -15.02 13.34
CA GLY A 325 15.33 -13.81 13.44
C GLY A 325 13.92 -13.91 12.88
N ILE A 326 13.47 -15.11 12.46
CA ILE A 326 12.13 -15.31 11.89
C ILE A 326 11.33 -16.30 12.71
N MET A 327 11.78 -17.58 12.79
CA MET A 327 11.05 -18.62 13.51
C MET A 327 11.97 -19.78 13.86
N GLY A 328 11.84 -20.32 15.07
CA GLY A 328 12.53 -21.53 15.53
C GLY A 328 12.14 -22.76 14.72
N GLY A 329 12.98 -23.78 14.78
CA GLY A 329 12.69 -25.10 14.23
C GLY A 329 11.84 -25.95 15.18
N GLU A 330 10.91 -26.73 14.64
CA GLU A 330 10.13 -27.73 15.38
C GLU A 330 11.03 -28.71 16.11
N ASN A 331 12.21 -29.01 15.53
CA ASN A 331 13.19 -29.98 16.02
C ASN A 331 14.02 -29.53 17.22
N SER A 332 13.74 -28.36 17.79
CA SER A 332 14.39 -27.79 19.00
C SER A 332 13.40 -27.11 19.95
N GLU A 333 12.12 -27.40 19.77
CA GLU A 333 11.00 -26.80 20.52
C GLU A 333 11.05 -27.14 22.02
N ILE A 334 10.61 -26.19 22.84
CA ILE A 334 10.37 -26.40 24.27
C ILE A 334 9.11 -27.25 24.44
N VAL A 335 9.27 -28.43 25.03
CA VAL A 335 8.19 -29.38 25.28
C VAL A 335 7.95 -29.57 26.78
N SER A 336 6.87 -30.28 27.15
CA SER A 336 6.43 -30.41 28.54
C SER A 336 7.44 -31.10 29.50
N ASP A 337 8.40 -31.86 28.96
CA ASP A 337 9.45 -32.56 29.70
C ASP A 337 10.86 -31.96 29.48
N THR A 338 10.96 -30.76 28.97
CA THR A 338 12.20 -29.97 28.82
C THR A 338 12.83 -29.74 30.21
N VAL A 339 14.12 -30.04 30.37
CA VAL A 339 14.85 -29.91 31.63
C VAL A 339 15.94 -28.84 31.57
N ASP A 340 16.66 -28.74 30.45
CA ASP A 340 17.73 -27.78 30.28
C ASP A 340 17.43 -26.92 29.04
N VAL A 341 17.57 -25.61 29.16
CA VAL A 341 17.21 -24.63 28.16
C VAL A 341 18.37 -23.69 27.86
N VAL A 342 18.61 -23.43 26.58
CA VAL A 342 19.51 -22.36 26.15
C VAL A 342 18.66 -21.18 25.66
N PHE A 343 18.78 -20.03 26.31
CA PHE A 343 18.24 -18.77 25.83
C PHE A 343 19.19 -18.14 24.82
N GLU A 344 18.64 -17.79 23.67
CA GLU A 344 19.26 -16.97 22.63
C GLU A 344 18.71 -15.54 22.71
N SER A 345 19.62 -14.56 22.71
CA SER A 345 19.30 -13.17 22.43
C SER A 345 20.34 -12.66 21.44
N ALA A 346 19.93 -12.47 20.17
CA ALA A 346 20.85 -12.15 19.11
C ALA A 346 20.38 -10.93 18.31
N ASN A 347 21.31 -10.30 17.61
CA ASN A 347 21.01 -9.22 16.68
C ASN A 347 21.48 -9.59 15.28
N PHE A 348 20.56 -9.54 14.33
CA PHE A 348 20.78 -9.92 12.93
C PHE A 348 20.61 -8.71 12.01
N LEU A 349 21.33 -8.71 10.89
CA LEU A 349 21.23 -7.67 9.86
C LEU A 349 19.80 -7.62 9.30
N GLY A 350 19.07 -6.53 9.54
CA GLY A 350 17.65 -6.39 9.23
C GLY A 350 17.32 -6.59 7.75
N SER A 351 18.19 -6.14 6.83
CA SER A 351 18.00 -6.34 5.40
C SER A 351 18.04 -7.82 4.98
N SER A 352 18.84 -8.65 5.66
CA SER A 352 18.88 -10.10 5.43
C SER A 352 17.61 -10.77 5.93
N ILE A 353 17.16 -10.44 7.14
CA ILE A 353 15.93 -10.99 7.72
C ILE A 353 14.73 -10.62 6.84
N ARG A 354 14.63 -9.36 6.40
CA ARG A 354 13.56 -8.92 5.49
C ARG A 354 13.55 -9.70 4.17
N LYS A 355 14.70 -9.90 3.53
CA LYS A 355 14.80 -10.66 2.27
C LYS A 355 14.33 -12.09 2.46
N THR A 356 14.77 -12.75 3.53
CA THR A 356 14.39 -14.13 3.87
C THR A 356 12.90 -14.24 4.16
N ALA A 357 12.35 -13.33 4.98
CA ALA A 357 10.94 -13.28 5.32
C ALA A 357 10.05 -13.11 4.07
N LEU A 358 10.43 -12.22 3.16
CA LEU A 358 9.72 -12.00 1.88
C LEU A 358 9.82 -13.23 0.97
N ALA A 359 10.99 -13.83 0.83
CA ALA A 359 11.19 -15.00 -0.03
C ALA A 359 10.38 -16.21 0.42
N LEU A 360 10.18 -16.37 1.73
CA LEU A 360 9.41 -17.47 2.32
C LEU A 360 7.93 -17.13 2.55
N GLY A 361 7.52 -15.88 2.28
CA GLY A 361 6.16 -15.40 2.56
C GLY A 361 5.81 -15.43 4.06
N MET A 362 6.80 -15.24 4.94
CA MET A 362 6.66 -15.29 6.40
C MET A 362 6.88 -13.91 7.01
N ARG A 363 5.91 -13.44 7.76
CA ARG A 363 6.07 -12.26 8.60
C ARG A 363 5.69 -12.62 10.02
N THR A 364 6.66 -12.56 10.93
CA THR A 364 6.48 -12.81 12.36
C THR A 364 6.78 -11.54 13.15
N ASP A 365 6.38 -11.50 14.43
CA ASP A 365 6.69 -10.36 15.31
C ASP A 365 8.21 -10.19 15.47
N ALA A 366 8.96 -11.28 15.50
CA ALA A 366 10.43 -11.25 15.55
C ALA A 366 11.01 -10.63 14.27
N SER A 367 10.61 -11.12 13.09
CA SER A 367 11.10 -10.58 11.81
C SER A 367 10.72 -9.11 11.61
N ALA A 368 9.52 -8.71 12.05
CA ALA A 368 9.07 -7.33 12.00
C ALA A 368 9.92 -6.36 12.85
N LYS A 369 10.52 -6.84 13.95
CA LYS A 369 11.43 -6.06 14.78
C LYS A 369 12.85 -6.05 14.19
N PHE A 370 13.40 -7.21 13.82
CA PHE A 370 14.75 -7.31 13.25
C PHE A 370 14.90 -6.52 11.94
N GLU A 371 13.89 -6.52 11.08
CA GLU A 371 13.94 -5.75 9.82
C GLU A 371 14.06 -4.22 10.00
N LYS A 372 13.91 -3.71 11.23
CA LYS A 372 14.01 -2.30 11.60
C LYS A 372 15.36 -1.92 12.21
N ASP A 373 16.34 -2.81 12.16
CA ASP A 373 17.69 -2.57 12.69
C ASP A 373 17.68 -2.19 14.18
N ILE A 374 17.09 -3.06 15.03
CA ILE A 374 17.11 -2.91 16.50
C ILE A 374 18.54 -2.89 17.03
N ASP A 375 18.74 -2.22 18.18
CA ASP A 375 20.06 -2.01 18.77
C ASP A 375 20.75 -3.32 19.21
N PRO A 376 21.95 -3.65 18.72
CA PRO A 376 22.72 -4.82 19.16
C PRO A 376 23.06 -4.80 20.67
N MET A 377 23.04 -3.63 21.29
CA MET A 377 23.34 -3.50 22.72
C MET A 377 22.22 -4.03 23.62
N LEU A 378 21.02 -4.20 23.11
CA LEU A 378 19.86 -4.75 23.84
C LEU A 378 19.97 -6.26 24.12
N THR A 379 20.81 -6.99 23.42
CA THR A 379 20.90 -8.46 23.56
C THR A 379 21.24 -8.89 24.99
N VAL A 380 22.17 -8.22 25.67
CA VAL A 380 22.60 -8.55 27.04
C VAL A 380 21.53 -8.24 28.10
N PRO A 381 20.97 -7.01 28.17
CA PRO A 381 19.92 -6.75 29.14
C PRO A 381 18.70 -7.65 28.92
N ALA A 382 18.34 -7.98 27.67
CA ALA A 382 17.22 -8.84 27.36
C ALA A 382 17.43 -10.28 27.87
N VAL A 383 18.59 -10.91 27.61
CA VAL A 383 18.85 -12.28 28.09
C VAL A 383 18.97 -12.30 29.62
N ASN A 384 19.50 -11.25 30.24
CA ASN A 384 19.53 -11.13 31.69
C ASN A 384 18.13 -11.02 32.28
N ARG A 385 17.24 -10.24 31.64
CA ARG A 385 15.83 -10.14 32.05
C ARG A 385 15.11 -11.48 31.98
N ALA A 386 15.34 -12.24 30.91
CA ALA A 386 14.76 -13.58 30.80
C ALA A 386 15.24 -14.50 31.94
N CYS A 387 16.52 -14.49 32.27
CA CYS A 387 17.07 -15.25 33.37
C CYS A 387 16.53 -14.79 34.72
N GLU A 388 16.45 -13.50 34.98
CA GLU A 388 15.83 -12.95 36.19
C GLU A 388 14.37 -13.40 36.33
N LEU A 389 13.59 -13.41 35.22
CA LEU A 389 12.21 -13.90 35.24
C LEU A 389 12.15 -15.42 35.54
N VAL A 390 13.07 -16.23 35.03
CA VAL A 390 13.16 -17.65 35.40
C VAL A 390 13.36 -17.82 36.90
N GLU A 391 14.29 -17.05 37.50
CA GLU A 391 14.56 -17.08 38.94
C GLU A 391 13.38 -16.55 39.77
N LEU A 392 12.73 -15.48 39.32
CA LEU A 392 11.56 -14.91 39.96
C LEU A 392 10.39 -15.91 40.02
N LEU A 393 10.20 -16.66 38.93
CA LEU A 393 9.13 -17.65 38.83
C LEU A 393 9.49 -19.00 39.46
N GLY A 394 10.74 -19.22 39.85
CA GLY A 394 11.24 -20.54 40.31
C GLY A 394 11.11 -21.60 39.20
N ALA A 395 11.20 -21.15 37.95
CA ALA A 395 11.01 -21.99 36.78
C ALA A 395 12.25 -22.83 36.40
N GLY A 396 13.39 -22.57 36.97
CA GLY A 396 14.66 -23.26 36.75
C GLY A 396 15.81 -22.60 37.50
N GLU A 397 17.01 -23.10 37.32
CA GLU A 397 18.26 -22.66 37.94
C GLU A 397 19.19 -22.08 36.86
N VAL A 398 19.52 -20.79 36.96
CA VAL A 398 20.35 -20.11 35.94
C VAL A 398 21.83 -20.42 36.21
N MET A 399 22.55 -20.80 35.14
CA MET A 399 24.01 -21.03 35.22
C MET A 399 24.78 -19.71 35.26
N ASP A 400 25.90 -19.73 35.97
CA ASP A 400 26.86 -18.62 35.94
C ASP A 400 27.47 -18.46 34.54
N GLY A 401 27.83 -17.21 34.21
CA GLY A 401 28.42 -16.88 32.92
C GLY A 401 27.42 -16.57 31.84
N MET A 402 27.94 -16.12 30.71
CA MET A 402 27.20 -15.78 29.49
C MET A 402 28.15 -15.91 28.32
N ILE A 403 27.67 -16.48 27.22
CA ILE A 403 28.37 -16.38 25.94
C ILE A 403 27.95 -15.07 25.28
N ASP A 404 28.92 -14.26 24.87
CA ASP A 404 28.68 -12.97 24.22
C ASP A 404 29.70 -12.78 23.07
N ILE A 405 29.22 -12.97 21.84
CA ILE A 405 30.01 -12.81 20.62
C ILE A 405 29.59 -11.51 19.95
N ILE A 406 30.52 -10.57 19.88
CA ILE A 406 30.27 -9.21 19.33
C ILE A 406 31.02 -9.08 18.01
N ASN A 407 30.31 -9.03 16.91
CA ASN A 407 30.87 -8.80 15.57
C ASN A 407 30.75 -7.33 15.14
N TYR A 408 29.81 -6.59 15.74
CA TYR A 408 29.60 -5.18 15.46
C TYR A 408 29.26 -4.40 16.73
N VAL A 409 29.98 -3.33 16.95
CA VAL A 409 29.68 -2.34 17.99
C VAL A 409 29.31 -1.04 17.29
N PRO A 410 28.12 -0.47 17.55
CA PRO A 410 27.77 0.84 17.00
C PRO A 410 28.83 1.88 17.35
N ALA A 411 29.36 2.57 16.35
CA ALA A 411 30.29 3.66 16.58
C ALA A 411 29.57 4.78 17.35
N PRO A 412 30.20 5.38 18.38
CA PRO A 412 29.64 6.52 19.08
C PRO A 412 29.38 7.67 18.07
N VAL A 413 28.15 8.15 18.02
CA VAL A 413 27.76 9.30 17.21
C VAL A 413 27.69 10.52 18.10
N THR A 414 28.40 11.59 17.71
CA THR A 414 28.40 12.87 18.43
C THR A 414 28.04 13.98 17.46
N LEU A 415 27.05 14.80 17.79
CA LEU A 415 26.58 15.91 16.95
C LEU A 415 26.71 17.23 17.72
N PRO A 416 27.13 18.33 17.07
CA PRO A 416 27.14 19.64 17.71
C PRO A 416 25.69 20.10 17.92
N LEU A 417 25.38 20.64 19.09
CA LEU A 417 24.14 21.38 19.32
C LEU A 417 24.29 22.76 18.66
N GLU A 418 23.43 23.08 17.70
CA GLU A 418 23.51 24.32 16.91
C GLU A 418 22.20 25.14 17.07
N PRO A 419 21.94 25.79 18.24
CA PRO A 419 20.66 26.44 18.55
C PRO A 419 20.21 27.47 17.51
N ALA A 420 21.13 28.27 16.96
CA ALA A 420 20.82 29.27 15.96
C ALA A 420 20.31 28.65 14.64
N LYS A 421 20.89 27.52 14.22
CA LYS A 421 20.45 26.81 13.00
C LYS A 421 19.13 26.10 13.23
N ILE A 422 18.93 25.48 14.40
CA ILE A 422 17.67 24.84 14.78
C ILE A 422 16.53 25.86 14.76
N ASN A 423 16.71 27.01 15.44
CA ASN A 423 15.71 28.07 15.45
C ASN A 423 15.45 28.64 14.03
N ALA A 424 16.49 28.79 13.20
CA ALA A 424 16.31 29.25 11.82
C ALA A 424 15.54 28.26 10.96
N LEU A 425 15.72 26.94 11.18
CA LEU A 425 14.99 25.89 10.48
C LEU A 425 13.52 25.86 10.92
N LEU A 426 13.28 25.92 12.24
CA LEU A 426 11.93 25.82 12.81
C LEU A 426 11.12 27.14 12.72
N GLY A 427 11.79 28.27 12.49
CA GLY A 427 11.17 29.59 12.55
C GLY A 427 10.80 30.00 13.98
N THR A 428 11.61 29.60 14.96
CA THR A 428 11.37 29.80 16.40
C THR A 428 12.50 30.57 17.04
N ASP A 429 12.37 30.86 18.34
CA ASP A 429 13.38 31.50 19.19
C ASP A 429 13.50 30.75 20.53
N ILE A 430 13.66 29.41 20.43
CA ILE A 430 13.76 28.51 21.58
C ILE A 430 15.13 28.70 22.26
N PRO A 431 15.18 28.93 23.58
CA PRO A 431 16.42 29.00 24.31
C PRO A 431 17.23 27.71 24.27
N GLU A 432 18.57 27.80 24.21
CA GLU A 432 19.46 26.64 24.21
C GLU A 432 19.23 25.72 25.44
N ALA A 433 18.98 26.31 26.60
CA ALA A 433 18.70 25.56 27.84
C ALA A 433 17.46 24.67 27.73
N ASP A 434 16.42 25.15 27.00
CA ASP A 434 15.19 24.36 26.76
C ASP A 434 15.47 23.24 25.79
N MET A 435 16.26 23.48 24.73
CA MET A 435 16.66 22.43 23.76
C MET A 435 17.43 21.30 24.47
N ILE A 436 18.37 21.65 25.36
CA ILE A 436 19.11 20.68 26.18
C ILE A 436 18.16 19.90 27.09
N GLU A 437 17.18 20.58 27.69
CA GLU A 437 16.20 19.92 28.56
C GLU A 437 15.30 18.96 27.77
N TYR A 438 14.86 19.28 26.54
CA TYR A 438 14.08 18.38 25.70
C TYR A 438 14.88 17.12 25.37
N LEU A 439 16.12 17.26 24.91
CA LEU A 439 17.01 16.13 24.64
C LEU A 439 17.29 15.28 25.89
N ARG A 440 17.47 15.92 27.05
CA ARG A 440 17.69 15.22 28.34
C ARG A 440 16.48 14.33 28.70
N ARG A 441 15.25 14.78 28.42
CA ARG A 441 14.03 13.98 28.69
C ARG A 441 13.99 12.70 27.89
N GLU A 442 14.57 12.69 26.70
CA GLU A 442 14.71 11.52 25.84
C GLU A 442 15.94 10.66 26.17
N GLU A 443 16.66 10.97 27.20
CA GLU A 443 17.94 10.31 27.54
C GLU A 443 19.02 10.49 26.47
N VAL A 444 18.97 11.59 25.72
CA VAL A 444 19.97 12.04 24.74
C VAL A 444 20.81 13.14 25.41
N PRO A 445 21.93 12.83 26.10
CA PRO A 445 22.68 13.80 26.87
C PRO A 445 23.46 14.76 25.97
N VAL A 446 23.56 16.02 26.42
CA VAL A 446 24.42 17.04 25.83
C VAL A 446 25.57 17.33 26.80
N VAL A 447 26.81 17.12 26.35
CA VAL A 447 28.03 17.33 27.14
C VAL A 447 28.94 18.29 26.38
N ASP A 448 29.32 19.41 27.00
CA ASP A 448 30.19 20.44 26.41
C ASP A 448 29.70 20.90 24.99
N GLY A 449 28.38 21.07 24.83
CA GLY A 449 27.76 21.48 23.55
C GLY A 449 27.70 20.37 22.49
N GLN A 450 28.06 19.14 22.88
CA GLN A 450 28.02 17.98 22.00
C GLN A 450 26.90 17.01 22.44
N ILE A 451 26.01 16.66 21.54
CA ILE A 451 24.95 15.67 21.75
C ILE A 451 25.57 14.28 21.63
N GLN A 452 25.43 13.48 22.68
CA GLN A 452 25.86 12.08 22.69
C GLN A 452 24.69 11.20 22.24
N VAL A 453 24.68 10.73 20.99
CA VAL A 453 23.59 9.94 20.45
C VAL A 453 23.66 8.52 21.02
N PRO A 454 22.60 8.05 21.71
CA PRO A 454 22.55 6.68 22.21
C PRO A 454 22.42 5.67 21.08
N SER A 455 22.89 4.42 21.29
CA SER A 455 22.89 3.37 20.26
C SER A 455 21.50 2.97 19.77
N TRP A 456 20.47 3.14 20.60
CA TRP A 456 19.06 2.84 20.22
C TRP A 456 18.41 3.94 19.36
N ARG A 457 19.09 5.10 19.10
CA ARG A 457 18.62 6.19 18.24
C ARG A 457 19.44 6.27 16.96
N PRO A 458 19.36 5.26 16.06
CA PRO A 458 20.12 5.24 14.81
C PRO A 458 19.65 6.30 13.80
N ASP A 459 18.51 6.93 14.05
CA ASP A 459 17.90 8.01 13.27
C ASP A 459 18.59 9.37 13.45
N LEU A 460 19.20 9.64 14.61
CA LEU A 460 19.85 10.92 14.92
C LEU A 460 21.23 11.00 14.26
N ARG A 461 21.31 11.62 13.07
CA ARG A 461 22.52 11.66 12.25
C ARG A 461 22.98 13.06 11.86
N CYS A 462 22.11 14.04 11.93
CA CYS A 462 22.40 15.41 11.53
C CYS A 462 21.60 16.45 12.33
N MET A 463 21.91 17.72 12.12
CA MET A 463 21.23 18.83 12.80
C MET A 463 19.71 18.85 12.57
N ALA A 464 19.26 18.43 11.39
CA ALA A 464 17.83 18.41 11.09
C ALA A 464 17.07 17.41 11.97
N ASP A 465 17.68 16.23 12.26
CA ASP A 465 17.11 15.24 13.16
C ASP A 465 16.99 15.79 14.59
N ILE A 466 18.00 16.52 15.04
CA ILE A 466 17.97 17.19 16.35
C ILE A 466 16.91 18.31 16.38
N ALA A 467 16.74 19.03 15.28
CA ALA A 467 15.68 20.04 15.18
C ALA A 467 14.29 19.42 15.26
N GLU A 468 14.10 18.23 14.70
CA GLU A 468 12.86 17.46 14.86
C GLU A 468 12.58 17.11 16.33
N GLU A 469 13.58 16.60 17.05
CA GLU A 469 13.43 16.27 18.48
C GLU A 469 13.08 17.52 19.32
N VAL A 470 13.74 18.62 19.06
CA VAL A 470 13.40 19.90 19.71
C VAL A 470 11.97 20.33 19.38
N ALA A 471 11.56 20.24 18.12
CA ALA A 471 10.22 20.63 17.68
C ALA A 471 9.11 19.78 18.31
N ARG A 472 9.33 18.45 18.42
CA ARG A 472 8.37 17.50 19.01
C ARG A 472 8.02 17.88 20.46
N TYR A 473 9.03 18.19 21.28
CA TYR A 473 8.83 18.52 22.69
C TYR A 473 8.56 20.00 22.96
N TYR A 474 8.99 20.90 22.07
CA TYR A 474 8.48 22.25 22.06
C TYR A 474 6.97 22.27 21.76
N GLY A 475 6.53 21.43 20.85
CA GLY A 475 5.16 21.25 20.38
C GLY A 475 4.90 21.96 19.07
N TYR A 476 4.63 21.19 18.01
CA TYR A 476 4.33 21.68 16.66
C TYR A 476 3.19 22.71 16.63
N ASN A 477 2.21 22.55 17.50
CA ASN A 477 1.07 23.47 17.64
C ASN A 477 1.44 24.86 18.21
N LYS A 478 2.66 25.03 18.75
CA LYS A 478 3.17 26.32 19.22
C LYS A 478 4.00 27.05 18.18
N ILE A 479 4.38 26.39 17.08
CA ILE A 479 5.12 27.02 15.98
C ILE A 479 4.16 27.87 15.17
N GLU A 480 4.45 29.17 15.08
CA GLU A 480 3.59 30.11 14.36
C GLU A 480 3.63 29.88 12.86
N THR A 481 2.46 29.90 12.25
CA THR A 481 2.34 29.87 10.79
C THR A 481 2.79 31.18 10.20
N THR A 482 3.79 31.17 9.33
CA THR A 482 4.31 32.36 8.65
C THR A 482 3.97 32.34 7.16
N LEU A 483 3.84 33.53 6.56
CA LEU A 483 3.71 33.67 5.12
C LEU A 483 5.04 33.40 4.44
N MET A 484 5.00 32.72 3.31
CA MET A 484 6.19 32.51 2.48
C MET A 484 6.76 33.86 2.03
N ARG A 485 8.08 34.01 2.16
CA ARG A 485 8.83 35.15 1.64
C ARG A 485 9.86 34.62 0.62
N GLY A 486 9.87 35.23 -0.54
CA GLY A 486 10.81 34.86 -1.58
C GLY A 486 10.81 35.83 -2.75
N THR A 487 11.82 35.76 -3.57
CA THR A 487 11.84 36.48 -4.83
C THR A 487 10.82 35.84 -5.77
N THR A 488 9.94 36.66 -6.33
CA THR A 488 9.01 36.16 -7.35
C THR A 488 9.77 35.87 -8.63
N THR A 489 9.54 34.70 -9.20
CA THR A 489 10.03 34.29 -10.51
C THR A 489 8.88 34.25 -11.51
N ARG A 490 9.18 34.47 -12.78
CA ARG A 490 8.18 34.30 -13.83
C ARG A 490 7.92 32.81 -14.00
N GLY A 491 6.75 32.36 -13.60
CA GLY A 491 6.26 31.02 -13.88
C GLY A 491 5.59 30.97 -15.27
N GLY A 492 5.30 29.74 -15.72
CA GLY A 492 4.56 29.49 -16.96
C GLY A 492 4.56 28.00 -17.31
N TYR A 493 3.74 27.65 -18.26
CA TYR A 493 3.76 26.32 -18.86
C TYR A 493 4.90 26.22 -19.88
N SER A 494 5.45 25.04 -20.07
CA SER A 494 6.30 24.73 -21.22
C SER A 494 5.53 24.88 -22.55
N GLU A 495 6.19 25.03 -23.66
CA GLU A 495 5.56 25.08 -25.00
C GLU A 495 4.72 23.84 -25.27
N THR A 496 5.22 22.67 -24.91
CA THR A 496 4.50 21.41 -25.00
C THR A 496 3.23 21.42 -24.13
N ALA A 497 3.30 21.84 -22.89
CA ALA A 497 2.12 21.92 -22.01
C ALA A 497 1.10 22.98 -22.49
N MET A 498 1.56 24.05 -23.08
CA MET A 498 0.66 25.03 -23.72
C MET A 498 -0.07 24.42 -24.91
N LEU A 499 0.64 23.66 -25.75
CA LEU A 499 0.02 22.98 -26.90
C LEU A 499 -0.99 21.90 -26.45
N GLU A 500 -0.67 21.12 -25.43
CA GLU A 500 -1.59 20.13 -24.82
C GLU A 500 -2.88 20.82 -24.31
N ASN A 501 -2.74 21.91 -23.58
CA ASN A 501 -3.88 22.70 -23.12
C ASN A 501 -4.72 23.29 -24.27
N GLN A 502 -4.06 23.75 -25.35
CA GLN A 502 -4.73 24.25 -26.53
C GLN A 502 -5.48 23.12 -27.27
N ALA A 503 -4.88 21.92 -27.36
CA ALA A 503 -5.51 20.76 -27.96
C ALA A 503 -6.78 20.35 -27.20
N GLY A 504 -6.70 20.29 -25.87
CA GLY A 504 -7.86 20.02 -25.02
C GLY A 504 -8.94 21.09 -25.14
N ALA A 505 -8.56 22.38 -25.21
CA ALA A 505 -9.51 23.48 -25.41
C ALA A 505 -10.17 23.41 -26.79
N ALA A 506 -9.39 23.10 -27.84
CA ALA A 506 -9.91 22.89 -29.21
C ALA A 506 -10.88 21.71 -29.26
N ALA A 507 -10.52 20.56 -28.67
CA ALA A 507 -11.39 19.38 -28.62
C ALA A 507 -12.74 19.70 -27.94
N ARG A 508 -12.71 20.37 -26.78
CA ARG A 508 -13.93 20.78 -26.07
C ARG A 508 -14.78 21.76 -26.90
N SER A 509 -14.16 22.69 -27.62
CA SER A 509 -14.87 23.63 -28.48
C SER A 509 -15.57 22.96 -29.67
N LEU A 510 -15.08 21.77 -30.08
CA LEU A 510 -15.68 20.92 -31.11
C LEU A 510 -16.75 19.95 -30.52
N GLY A 511 -17.05 20.05 -29.22
CA GLY A 511 -18.09 19.29 -28.53
C GLY A 511 -17.64 17.96 -27.91
N TYR A 512 -16.35 17.71 -27.82
CA TYR A 512 -15.83 16.50 -27.17
C TYR A 512 -15.70 16.68 -25.66
N SER A 513 -15.98 15.59 -24.93
CA SER A 513 -15.72 15.49 -23.49
C SER A 513 -14.40 14.74 -23.24
N GLU A 514 -13.62 15.25 -22.29
CA GLU A 514 -12.37 14.60 -21.91
C GLU A 514 -12.63 13.33 -21.10
N ILE A 515 -11.83 12.31 -21.40
CA ILE A 515 -11.76 11.10 -20.58
C ILE A 515 -10.31 10.82 -20.21
N ILE A 516 -10.13 10.08 -19.12
CA ILE A 516 -8.85 9.54 -18.67
C ILE A 516 -9.04 8.05 -18.43
N THR A 517 -8.27 7.23 -19.15
CA THR A 517 -8.32 5.79 -19.02
C THR A 517 -7.05 5.22 -18.43
N TYR A 518 -7.12 4.00 -17.89
CA TYR A 518 -5.93 3.35 -17.33
C TYR A 518 -4.88 3.04 -18.40
N SER A 519 -3.61 3.22 -18.04
CA SER A 519 -2.47 2.79 -18.87
C SER A 519 -2.23 1.29 -18.80
N PHE A 520 -2.81 0.61 -17.82
CA PHE A 520 -2.76 -0.84 -17.65
C PHE A 520 -3.96 -1.50 -18.31
N VAL A 521 -3.69 -2.48 -19.16
CA VAL A 521 -4.71 -3.16 -19.95
C VAL A 521 -4.49 -4.68 -19.93
N SER A 522 -5.51 -5.42 -20.42
CA SER A 522 -5.40 -6.85 -20.64
C SER A 522 -4.67 -7.16 -21.94
N PRO A 523 -3.85 -8.21 -22.01
CA PRO A 523 -3.35 -8.75 -23.28
C PRO A 523 -4.46 -9.12 -24.29
N ALA A 524 -5.64 -9.48 -23.79
CA ALA A 524 -6.81 -9.80 -24.62
C ALA A 524 -7.37 -8.59 -25.39
N SER A 525 -7.07 -7.36 -24.95
CA SER A 525 -7.52 -6.13 -25.61
C SER A 525 -7.05 -6.02 -27.05
N PHE A 526 -5.88 -6.58 -27.39
CA PHE A 526 -5.39 -6.62 -28.77
C PHE A 526 -6.22 -7.54 -29.67
N ASP A 527 -6.71 -8.66 -29.12
CA ASP A 527 -7.58 -9.56 -29.86
C ASP A 527 -8.95 -8.92 -30.08
N ALA A 528 -9.47 -8.19 -29.09
CA ALA A 528 -10.73 -7.46 -29.19
C ALA A 528 -10.73 -6.43 -30.33
N VAL A 529 -9.60 -5.79 -30.61
CA VAL A 529 -9.45 -4.84 -31.74
C VAL A 529 -8.76 -5.47 -32.96
N ARG A 530 -8.64 -6.79 -33.00
CA ARG A 530 -8.14 -7.57 -34.14
C ARG A 530 -6.68 -7.29 -34.54
N ILE A 531 -5.84 -6.82 -33.65
CA ILE A 531 -4.40 -6.66 -33.91
C ILE A 531 -3.79 -8.05 -34.19
N PRO A 532 -3.03 -8.25 -35.28
CA PRO A 532 -2.40 -9.52 -35.60
C PRO A 532 -1.48 -10.02 -34.48
N LYS A 533 -1.35 -11.35 -34.34
CA LYS A 533 -0.55 -11.95 -33.25
C LYS A 533 0.95 -11.66 -33.38
N ASP A 534 1.43 -11.44 -34.57
CA ASP A 534 2.82 -11.09 -34.91
C ASP A 534 3.09 -9.58 -34.95
N SER A 535 2.08 -8.76 -34.63
CA SER A 535 2.23 -7.31 -34.64
C SER A 535 3.23 -6.84 -33.59
N PRO A 536 4.12 -5.91 -33.92
CA PRO A 536 5.03 -5.29 -32.95
C PRO A 536 4.30 -4.55 -31.81
N LEU A 537 3.05 -4.13 -32.01
CA LEU A 537 2.23 -3.52 -30.99
C LEU A 537 1.91 -4.45 -29.80
N ARG A 538 2.07 -5.78 -29.97
CA ARG A 538 1.92 -6.77 -28.89
C ARG A 538 3.17 -6.96 -28.04
N LYS A 539 4.28 -6.33 -28.40
CA LYS A 539 5.47 -6.26 -27.56
C LYS A 539 5.20 -5.24 -26.44
N THR A 540 4.89 -5.72 -25.24
CA THR A 540 4.43 -4.89 -24.14
C THR A 540 5.30 -5.04 -22.91
N LEU A 541 5.29 -4.05 -22.04
CA LEU A 541 5.82 -4.15 -20.68
C LEU A 541 4.81 -4.89 -19.81
N LYS A 542 5.26 -5.90 -19.08
CA LYS A 542 4.46 -6.65 -18.12
C LYS A 542 4.67 -6.08 -16.71
N LEU A 543 3.60 -5.94 -15.95
CA LEU A 543 3.69 -5.62 -14.54
C LEU A 543 4.20 -6.84 -13.77
N VAL A 544 5.06 -6.61 -12.79
CA VAL A 544 5.64 -7.69 -11.95
C VAL A 544 4.57 -8.29 -11.03
N ASN A 545 3.69 -7.47 -10.48
CA ASN A 545 2.63 -7.84 -9.55
C ASN A 545 1.30 -7.13 -9.90
N PRO A 546 0.65 -7.53 -11.02
CA PRO A 546 -0.60 -6.90 -11.43
C PRO A 546 -1.74 -7.25 -10.46
N LEU A 547 -2.75 -6.38 -10.38
CA LEU A 547 -3.97 -6.66 -9.63
C LEU A 547 -4.78 -7.81 -10.23
N GLY A 548 -4.73 -7.99 -11.55
CA GLY A 548 -5.41 -9.04 -12.29
C GLY A 548 -4.91 -9.12 -13.73
N GLU A 549 -5.35 -10.13 -14.48
CA GLU A 549 -5.02 -10.32 -15.91
C GLU A 549 -5.48 -9.13 -16.77
N ASP A 550 -6.59 -8.51 -16.39
CA ASP A 550 -7.20 -7.35 -17.06
C ASP A 550 -6.35 -6.07 -16.98
N THR A 551 -5.39 -6.02 -16.10
CA THR A 551 -4.47 -4.87 -15.88
C THR A 551 -3.01 -5.30 -15.83
N SER A 552 -2.64 -6.35 -16.59
CA SER A 552 -1.32 -7.01 -16.43
C SER A 552 -0.21 -6.46 -17.31
N ILE A 553 -0.54 -5.62 -18.31
CA ILE A 553 0.43 -5.02 -19.24
C ILE A 553 0.21 -3.53 -19.40
N MET A 554 1.26 -2.81 -19.78
CA MET A 554 1.14 -1.41 -20.22
C MET A 554 0.68 -1.32 -21.67
N ARG A 555 -0.25 -0.40 -21.96
CA ARG A 555 -0.83 -0.21 -23.31
C ARG A 555 0.20 0.31 -24.31
N THR A 556 0.20 -0.25 -25.49
CA THR A 556 0.92 0.27 -26.69
C THR A 556 0.00 1.01 -27.66
N ILE A 557 -1.30 0.96 -27.45
CA ILE A 557 -2.35 1.67 -28.19
C ILE A 557 -3.45 2.09 -27.21
N ILE A 558 -4.13 3.20 -27.49
CA ILE A 558 -5.25 3.70 -26.64
C ILE A 558 -6.62 3.20 -27.16
N LEU A 559 -6.69 2.76 -28.39
CA LEU A 559 -7.94 2.36 -29.06
C LEU A 559 -8.85 1.44 -28.21
N PRO A 560 -8.35 0.34 -27.60
CA PRO A 560 -9.20 -0.51 -26.76
C PRO A 560 -9.84 0.25 -25.59
N SER A 561 -9.06 1.08 -24.89
CA SER A 561 -9.55 1.86 -23.73
C SER A 561 -10.63 2.87 -24.14
N MET A 562 -10.49 3.53 -25.29
CA MET A 562 -11.53 4.41 -25.83
C MET A 562 -12.81 3.64 -26.15
N LEU A 563 -12.69 2.46 -26.78
CA LEU A 563 -13.83 1.61 -27.12
C LEU A 563 -14.57 1.10 -25.88
N ASP A 564 -13.86 0.78 -24.80
CA ASP A 564 -14.46 0.38 -23.51
C ASP A 564 -15.38 1.49 -22.95
N ILE A 565 -14.94 2.75 -23.02
CA ILE A 565 -15.75 3.88 -22.52
C ILE A 565 -16.94 4.14 -23.45
N LEU A 566 -16.75 4.07 -24.77
CA LEU A 566 -17.85 4.21 -25.74
C LEU A 566 -18.87 3.09 -25.55
N ALA A 567 -18.43 1.83 -25.37
CA ALA A 567 -19.29 0.69 -25.09
C ALA A 567 -20.09 0.86 -23.80
N ARG A 568 -19.46 1.34 -22.73
CA ARG A 568 -20.14 1.64 -21.47
C ARG A 568 -21.24 2.70 -21.67
N ASN A 569 -20.94 3.78 -22.38
CA ASN A 569 -21.91 4.80 -22.68
C ASN A 569 -23.07 4.26 -23.55
N TYR A 570 -22.76 3.43 -24.54
CA TYR A 570 -23.77 2.77 -25.39
C TYR A 570 -24.68 1.87 -24.57
N ALA A 571 -24.12 1.06 -23.66
CA ALA A 571 -24.87 0.21 -22.73
C ALA A 571 -25.80 1.02 -21.81
N MET A 572 -25.41 2.23 -21.42
CA MET A 572 -26.22 3.18 -20.64
C MET A 572 -27.28 3.91 -21.49
N LYS A 573 -27.43 3.54 -22.79
CA LYS A 573 -28.40 4.11 -23.71
C LYS A 573 -28.21 5.58 -24.06
N ASN A 574 -26.99 6.10 -23.93
CA ASN A 574 -26.65 7.42 -24.45
C ASN A 574 -26.76 7.39 -25.99
N LYS A 575 -27.53 8.32 -26.56
CA LYS A 575 -27.87 8.31 -28.03
C LYS A 575 -26.72 8.78 -28.92
N GLY A 576 -25.84 9.60 -28.38
CA GLY A 576 -24.67 10.10 -29.08
C GLY A 576 -23.63 10.56 -28.08
N VAL A 577 -22.34 10.28 -28.35
CA VAL A 577 -21.22 10.56 -27.49
C VAL A 577 -20.02 11.02 -28.32
N LYS A 578 -19.33 12.04 -27.83
CA LYS A 578 -18.06 12.54 -28.37
C LYS A 578 -17.04 12.62 -27.23
N LEU A 579 -15.99 11.81 -27.31
CA LEU A 579 -14.96 11.70 -26.28
C LEU A 579 -13.58 11.94 -26.88
N TYR A 580 -12.68 12.51 -26.07
CA TYR A 580 -11.25 12.57 -26.40
C TYR A 580 -10.40 12.25 -25.20
N GLU A 581 -9.21 11.74 -25.47
CA GLU A 581 -8.15 11.54 -24.47
C GLU A 581 -6.80 11.97 -25.07
N LEU A 582 -6.06 12.76 -24.32
CA LEU A 582 -4.63 12.94 -24.55
C LEU A 582 -3.88 12.04 -23.57
N GLY A 583 -3.44 10.90 -24.08
CA GLY A 583 -2.84 9.83 -23.27
C GLY A 583 -1.44 9.44 -23.75
N ARG A 584 -0.75 8.63 -22.96
CA ARG A 584 0.53 8.02 -23.35
C ARG A 584 0.35 6.56 -23.71
N VAL A 585 1.18 6.09 -24.62
CA VAL A 585 1.41 4.68 -24.88
C VAL A 585 2.86 4.35 -24.52
N TYR A 586 3.15 3.08 -24.29
CA TYR A 586 4.44 2.64 -23.75
C TYR A 586 5.06 1.61 -24.69
N LEU A 587 6.05 2.04 -25.46
CA LEU A 587 6.69 1.23 -26.50
C LEU A 587 8.05 0.72 -26.00
N PRO A 588 8.20 -0.60 -25.72
CA PRO A 588 9.47 -1.16 -25.30
C PRO A 588 10.55 -0.96 -26.35
N VAL A 589 11.73 -0.54 -25.93
CA VAL A 589 12.91 -0.35 -26.77
C VAL A 589 13.93 -1.43 -26.43
N ASP A 590 14.46 -2.11 -27.47
CA ASP A 590 15.46 -3.16 -27.26
C ASP A 590 16.75 -2.58 -26.68
N GLY A 591 17.20 -3.19 -25.58
CA GLY A 591 18.41 -2.80 -24.86
C GLY A 591 18.27 -1.58 -23.93
N GLN A 592 17.04 -1.12 -23.68
CA GLN A 592 16.74 -0.07 -22.71
C GLN A 592 15.80 -0.60 -21.63
N ASP A 593 16.00 -0.16 -20.39
CA ASP A 593 15.14 -0.51 -19.27
C ASP A 593 13.80 0.26 -19.28
N LEU A 594 13.79 1.45 -19.84
CA LEU A 594 12.61 2.31 -19.94
C LEU A 594 12.05 2.32 -21.37
N PRO A 595 10.72 2.36 -21.53
CA PRO A 595 10.06 2.46 -22.83
C PRO A 595 10.15 3.89 -23.41
N GLU A 596 9.88 4.02 -24.69
CA GLU A 596 9.41 5.29 -25.24
C GLU A 596 7.95 5.51 -24.85
N GLU A 597 7.59 6.77 -24.55
CA GLU A 597 6.26 7.17 -24.08
C GLU A 597 5.62 8.24 -24.99
N PRO A 598 5.38 7.94 -26.28
CA PRO A 598 4.76 8.91 -27.16
C PRO A 598 3.35 9.25 -26.70
N ARG A 599 2.97 10.50 -26.93
CA ARG A 599 1.64 11.02 -26.62
C ARG A 599 0.71 10.80 -27.82
N HIS A 600 -0.48 10.33 -27.55
CA HIS A 600 -1.55 10.16 -28.51
C HIS A 600 -2.76 10.99 -28.12
N LEU A 601 -3.35 11.67 -29.10
CA LEU A 601 -4.61 12.37 -28.95
C LEU A 601 -5.67 11.58 -29.71
N ILE A 602 -6.48 10.84 -28.96
CA ILE A 602 -7.51 9.99 -29.54
C ILE A 602 -8.90 10.60 -29.38
N PHE A 603 -9.72 10.47 -30.42
CA PHE A 603 -11.10 10.88 -30.47
C PHE A 603 -11.98 9.68 -30.76
N GLY A 604 -13.14 9.61 -30.09
CA GLY A 604 -14.12 8.56 -30.31
C GLY A 604 -15.53 9.11 -30.30
N THR A 605 -16.34 8.69 -31.28
CA THR A 605 -17.73 9.15 -31.39
C THR A 605 -18.67 8.09 -31.97
N TYR A 606 -19.92 8.15 -31.54
CA TYR A 606 -21.04 7.52 -32.19
C TYR A 606 -22.31 8.41 -32.04
N GLY A 607 -23.26 8.27 -32.95
CA GLY A 607 -24.52 8.98 -32.90
C GLY A 607 -25.17 9.11 -34.28
N GLU A 608 -26.41 9.58 -34.36
CA GLU A 608 -27.21 9.65 -35.59
C GLU A 608 -26.58 10.53 -36.68
N HIS A 609 -25.85 11.58 -36.26
CA HIS A 609 -25.24 12.56 -37.18
C HIS A 609 -23.75 12.35 -37.38
N GLU A 610 -23.19 11.36 -36.73
CA GLU A 610 -21.76 11.07 -36.78
C GLU A 610 -21.43 10.18 -37.97
N ASN A 611 -20.41 10.56 -38.72
CA ASN A 611 -19.92 9.79 -39.87
C ASN A 611 -18.43 10.13 -40.13
N PHE A 612 -17.83 9.47 -41.12
CA PHE A 612 -16.42 9.67 -41.46
C PHE A 612 -16.11 11.17 -41.77
N PHE A 613 -16.99 11.84 -42.51
CA PHE A 613 -16.73 13.22 -42.96
C PHE A 613 -16.95 14.24 -41.83
N THR A 614 -17.90 14.00 -40.91
CA THR A 614 -18.07 14.86 -39.73
C THR A 614 -16.82 14.81 -38.84
N MET A 615 -16.32 13.61 -38.52
CA MET A 615 -15.09 13.47 -37.75
C MET A 615 -13.87 14.04 -38.49
N LYS A 616 -13.76 13.79 -39.81
CA LYS A 616 -12.68 14.36 -40.64
C LYS A 616 -12.68 15.89 -40.54
N GLY A 617 -13.84 16.52 -40.69
CA GLY A 617 -13.99 17.98 -40.62
C GLY A 617 -13.61 18.54 -39.25
N GLU A 618 -13.92 17.81 -38.19
CA GLU A 618 -13.54 18.18 -36.81
C GLU A 618 -12.03 18.04 -36.57
N ILE A 619 -11.39 16.98 -37.09
CA ILE A 619 -9.93 16.83 -37.05
C ILE A 619 -9.25 17.92 -37.88
N ASP A 620 -9.75 18.24 -39.07
CA ASP A 620 -9.21 19.36 -39.86
C ASP A 620 -9.33 20.70 -39.08
N ALA A 621 -10.46 20.96 -38.45
CA ALA A 621 -10.67 22.13 -37.61
C ALA A 621 -9.73 22.16 -36.39
N LEU A 622 -9.53 21.03 -35.71
CA LEU A 622 -8.59 20.86 -34.60
C LEU A 622 -7.16 21.24 -35.05
N LEU A 623 -6.68 20.60 -36.13
CA LEU A 623 -5.34 20.85 -36.66
C LEU A 623 -5.17 22.34 -37.08
N ALA A 624 -6.21 22.93 -37.66
CA ALA A 624 -6.20 24.36 -38.00
C ALA A 624 -6.17 25.25 -36.75
N LEU A 625 -6.91 24.93 -35.69
CA LEU A 625 -6.88 25.66 -34.41
C LEU A 625 -5.51 25.61 -33.76
N LEU A 626 -4.84 24.45 -33.83
CA LEU A 626 -3.49 24.24 -33.31
C LEU A 626 -2.40 24.83 -34.22
N ASN A 627 -2.75 25.43 -35.35
CA ASN A 627 -1.79 25.93 -36.34
C ASN A 627 -0.85 24.86 -36.89
N VAL A 628 -1.37 23.64 -37.08
CA VAL A 628 -0.66 22.54 -37.72
C VAL A 628 -0.75 22.69 -39.24
N LYS A 629 0.29 22.25 -39.95
CA LYS A 629 0.28 22.21 -41.41
C LYS A 629 -0.87 21.35 -41.95
N PRO A 630 -1.38 21.60 -43.18
CA PRO A 630 -2.51 20.84 -43.72
C PRO A 630 -2.23 19.33 -43.78
N ALA A 631 -3.23 18.56 -43.35
CA ALA A 631 -3.20 17.10 -43.42
C ALA A 631 -3.63 16.57 -44.79
N GLU A 632 -2.98 15.49 -45.18
CA GLU A 632 -3.40 14.65 -46.32
C GLU A 632 -4.01 13.36 -45.78
N TYR A 633 -5.11 12.92 -46.39
CA TYR A 633 -5.82 11.67 -46.03
C TYR A 633 -5.60 10.63 -47.11
N VAL A 634 -4.95 9.51 -46.75
CA VAL A 634 -4.66 8.41 -47.68
C VAL A 634 -5.47 7.19 -47.25
N ALA A 635 -6.27 6.64 -48.18
CA ALA A 635 -7.12 5.49 -47.87
C ALA A 635 -6.29 4.31 -47.35
N ASN A 636 -6.65 3.79 -46.19
CA ASN A 636 -6.03 2.61 -45.57
C ASN A 636 -7.03 1.46 -45.54
N ARG A 637 -6.74 0.36 -46.23
CA ARG A 637 -7.59 -0.82 -46.33
C ARG A 637 -7.07 -2.00 -45.54
N GLU A 638 -5.89 -1.84 -44.93
CA GLU A 638 -5.18 -2.93 -44.31
C GLU A 638 -5.29 -2.92 -42.79
N ASN A 639 -5.67 -1.78 -42.17
CA ASN A 639 -5.83 -1.70 -40.74
C ASN A 639 -6.99 -2.58 -40.23
N PRO A 640 -6.72 -3.67 -39.48
CA PRO A 640 -7.74 -4.67 -39.17
C PRO A 640 -8.78 -4.20 -38.15
N SER A 641 -8.46 -3.12 -37.39
CA SER A 641 -9.35 -2.53 -36.39
C SER A 641 -10.43 -1.63 -37.03
N TYR A 642 -10.23 -1.19 -38.28
CA TYR A 642 -11.09 -0.25 -38.98
C TYR A 642 -11.80 -0.88 -40.18
N HIS A 643 -12.88 -0.24 -40.61
CA HIS A 643 -13.61 -0.64 -41.79
C HIS A 643 -12.79 -0.35 -43.07
N PRO A 644 -12.51 -1.34 -43.93
CA PRO A 644 -11.57 -1.20 -45.06
C PRO A 644 -12.00 -0.19 -46.14
N GLY A 645 -13.26 0.19 -46.19
CA GLY A 645 -13.79 1.19 -47.08
C GLY A 645 -14.00 2.58 -46.49
N ARG A 646 -13.73 2.73 -45.17
CA ARG A 646 -13.96 3.98 -44.41
C ARG A 646 -12.86 4.23 -43.41
N CYS A 647 -11.60 4.07 -43.84
CA CYS A 647 -10.41 4.29 -43.04
C CYS A 647 -9.36 5.03 -43.86
N ALA A 648 -8.68 5.96 -43.27
CA ALA A 648 -7.58 6.69 -43.86
C ALA A 648 -6.45 6.95 -42.87
N ASP A 649 -5.22 6.93 -43.37
CA ASP A 649 -4.07 7.45 -42.67
C ASP A 649 -4.00 8.96 -42.83
N ILE A 650 -3.62 9.67 -41.79
CA ILE A 650 -3.44 11.11 -41.74
C ILE A 650 -1.95 11.39 -41.88
N LEU A 651 -1.57 12.05 -42.98
CA LEU A 651 -0.20 12.42 -43.22
C LEU A 651 -0.04 13.95 -43.11
N ILE A 652 1.01 14.40 -42.43
CA ILE A 652 1.41 15.81 -42.34
C ILE A 652 2.85 15.91 -42.82
N ASP A 653 3.11 16.70 -43.85
CA ASP A 653 4.43 16.75 -44.51
C ASP A 653 4.97 15.35 -44.94
N GLY A 654 4.07 14.45 -45.35
CA GLY A 654 4.40 13.08 -45.76
C GLY A 654 4.72 12.13 -44.58
N LYS A 655 4.63 12.57 -43.34
CA LYS A 655 4.81 11.74 -42.13
C LYS A 655 3.46 11.27 -41.62
N LEU A 656 3.38 10.01 -41.18
CA LEU A 656 2.19 9.46 -40.57
C LEU A 656 1.93 10.13 -39.22
N ALA A 657 0.84 10.88 -39.12
CA ALA A 657 0.40 11.59 -37.94
C ALA A 657 -0.80 10.91 -37.23
N GLY A 658 -1.39 9.90 -37.84
CA GLY A 658 -2.48 9.16 -37.22
C GLY A 658 -3.33 8.37 -38.20
N THR A 659 -4.41 7.79 -37.68
CA THR A 659 -5.42 7.04 -38.46
C THR A 659 -6.79 7.51 -38.04
N ILE A 660 -7.69 7.66 -39.03
CA ILE A 660 -9.09 8.05 -38.83
C ILE A 660 -10.00 7.06 -39.56
N GLY A 661 -11.11 6.67 -38.95
CA GLY A 661 -12.07 5.81 -39.68
C GLY A 661 -13.21 5.30 -38.82
N GLN A 662 -14.10 4.61 -39.50
CA GLN A 662 -15.13 3.79 -38.86
C GLN A 662 -14.47 2.53 -38.28
N ILE A 663 -14.81 2.19 -37.07
CA ILE A 663 -14.38 0.93 -36.45
C ILE A 663 -14.96 -0.25 -37.24
N HIS A 664 -14.17 -1.31 -37.38
CA HIS A 664 -14.61 -2.53 -38.05
C HIS A 664 -15.86 -3.11 -37.37
N PRO A 665 -16.90 -3.50 -38.14
CA PRO A 665 -18.14 -4.00 -37.53
C PRO A 665 -17.94 -5.15 -36.52
N LEU A 666 -17.02 -6.08 -36.78
CA LEU A 666 -16.71 -7.17 -35.88
C LEU A 666 -16.04 -6.67 -34.57
N VAL A 667 -15.29 -5.57 -34.61
CA VAL A 667 -14.76 -4.94 -33.40
C VAL A 667 -15.89 -4.30 -32.62
N ALA A 668 -16.76 -3.52 -33.30
CA ALA A 668 -17.91 -2.91 -32.64
C ALA A 668 -18.82 -3.97 -31.96
N GLU A 669 -19.05 -5.10 -32.64
CA GLU A 669 -19.79 -6.25 -32.10
C GLU A 669 -19.11 -6.82 -30.84
N THR A 670 -17.79 -7.00 -30.86
CA THR A 670 -17.03 -7.47 -29.68
C THR A 670 -17.23 -6.57 -28.46
N TYR A 671 -17.36 -5.26 -28.67
CA TYR A 671 -17.63 -4.28 -27.62
C TYR A 671 -19.13 -4.07 -27.33
N GLY A 672 -20.02 -4.84 -28.00
CA GLY A 672 -21.46 -4.74 -27.80
C GLY A 672 -22.08 -3.45 -28.33
N ILE A 673 -21.42 -2.75 -29.24
CA ILE A 673 -21.93 -1.52 -29.87
C ILE A 673 -22.63 -1.86 -31.16
N GLY A 674 -23.96 -1.73 -31.21
CA GLY A 674 -24.79 -2.05 -32.38
C GLY A 674 -24.85 -0.97 -33.46
N GLY A 675 -24.06 0.13 -33.32
CA GLY A 675 -24.03 1.25 -34.24
C GLY A 675 -22.68 1.48 -34.89
N GLU A 676 -22.61 2.46 -35.77
CA GLU A 676 -21.34 2.92 -36.35
C GLU A 676 -20.56 3.73 -35.32
N VAL A 677 -19.28 3.41 -35.15
CA VAL A 677 -18.32 4.09 -34.24
C VAL A 677 -17.20 4.64 -35.10
N TYR A 678 -16.83 5.87 -34.85
CA TYR A 678 -15.73 6.54 -35.55
C TYR A 678 -14.64 6.90 -34.56
N ILE A 679 -13.40 6.64 -34.92
CA ILE A 679 -12.22 6.91 -34.12
C ILE A 679 -11.18 7.63 -34.97
N ALA A 680 -10.54 8.65 -34.38
CA ALA A 680 -9.30 9.23 -34.89
C ALA A 680 -8.24 9.13 -33.79
N ASP A 681 -7.14 8.47 -34.08
CA ASP A 681 -5.98 8.31 -33.20
C ASP A 681 -4.79 9.05 -33.81
N LEU A 682 -4.34 10.12 -33.15
CA LEU A 682 -3.32 11.04 -33.61
C LEU A 682 -2.05 10.91 -32.78
N ASP A 683 -0.90 10.73 -33.41
CA ASP A 683 0.38 10.88 -32.76
C ASP A 683 0.65 12.37 -32.47
N PHE A 684 0.47 12.75 -31.20
CA PHE A 684 0.61 14.13 -30.76
C PHE A 684 2.05 14.64 -30.86
N THR A 685 3.02 13.73 -30.80
CA THR A 685 4.44 14.07 -30.99
C THR A 685 4.70 14.52 -32.44
N THR A 686 4.12 13.83 -33.40
CA THR A 686 4.18 14.22 -34.82
C THR A 686 3.44 15.52 -35.08
N ILE A 687 2.28 15.75 -34.41
CA ILE A 687 1.53 17.02 -34.49
C ILE A 687 2.39 18.19 -34.01
N GLU A 688 3.02 18.05 -32.79
CA GLU A 688 3.89 19.06 -32.22
C GLU A 688 5.08 19.41 -33.16
N ALA A 689 5.66 18.39 -33.78
CA ALA A 689 6.74 18.58 -34.74
C ALA A 689 6.29 19.16 -36.12
N SER A 690 4.98 19.24 -36.34
CA SER A 690 4.38 19.68 -37.61
C SER A 690 3.65 20.99 -37.50
N LEU A 691 3.92 21.80 -36.48
CA LEU A 691 3.36 23.13 -36.37
C LEU A 691 3.80 24.02 -37.53
N ALA A 692 2.90 24.85 -38.03
CA ALA A 692 3.21 25.83 -39.06
C ALA A 692 3.94 27.03 -38.43
N GLU A 693 4.52 27.87 -39.29
CA GLU A 693 5.08 29.16 -38.86
C GLU A 693 4.00 30.01 -38.15
N GLU A 694 4.44 30.95 -37.31
CA GLU A 694 3.54 31.86 -36.63
C GLU A 694 2.57 32.56 -37.59
N ARG A 695 1.29 32.64 -37.21
CA ARG A 695 0.28 33.32 -38.01
C ARG A 695 0.58 34.78 -38.07
N VAL A 696 0.76 35.27 -39.29
CA VAL A 696 0.98 36.70 -39.54
C VAL A 696 -0.24 37.32 -40.20
N PHE A 697 -0.44 38.63 -39.96
CA PHE A 697 -1.52 39.36 -40.56
C PHE A 697 -1.30 39.47 -42.08
N HIS A 698 -2.28 39.10 -42.87
CA HIS A 698 -2.35 39.37 -44.32
C HIS A 698 -3.39 40.47 -44.60
N SER A 699 -3.00 41.45 -45.36
CA SER A 699 -3.91 42.51 -45.76
C SER A 699 -5.10 41.97 -46.54
N LEU A 700 -6.29 42.57 -46.31
CA LEU A 700 -7.44 42.24 -47.10
C LEU A 700 -7.16 42.48 -48.58
N PRO A 701 -7.70 41.61 -49.45
CA PRO A 701 -7.52 41.76 -50.91
C PRO A 701 -8.09 43.09 -51.42
N ARG A 702 -7.33 43.75 -52.31
CA ARG A 702 -7.74 45.01 -52.98
C ARG A 702 -8.56 44.77 -54.22
N PHE A 703 -8.37 43.62 -54.85
CA PHE A 703 -9.01 43.29 -56.11
C PHE A 703 -10.03 42.16 -55.96
N PRO A 704 -11.14 42.18 -56.70
CA PRO A 704 -12.16 41.14 -56.60
C PRO A 704 -11.66 39.82 -57.14
N ALA A 705 -12.20 38.72 -56.63
CA ALA A 705 -12.00 37.40 -57.15
C ALA A 705 -12.95 37.10 -58.37
N VAL A 706 -12.50 36.20 -59.17
CA VAL A 706 -13.32 35.60 -60.27
C VAL A 706 -13.54 34.13 -59.94
N THR A 707 -14.77 33.68 -59.96
CA THR A 707 -15.12 32.27 -59.78
C THR A 707 -15.32 31.57 -61.15
N ARG A 708 -14.85 30.31 -61.17
CA ARG A 708 -15.06 29.40 -62.31
C ARG A 708 -15.44 28.01 -61.81
N ASP A 709 -16.53 27.48 -62.33
CA ASP A 709 -17.00 26.14 -61.98
C ASP A 709 -16.54 25.12 -63.00
N LEU A 710 -16.03 24.01 -62.56
CA LEU A 710 -15.55 22.89 -63.32
C LEU A 710 -16.27 21.62 -62.95
N ALA A 711 -16.99 21.01 -63.88
CA ALA A 711 -17.56 19.68 -63.70
C ALA A 711 -16.66 18.64 -64.38
N LEU A 712 -15.97 17.82 -63.68
CA LEU A 712 -14.92 16.93 -64.15
C LEU A 712 -15.39 15.48 -64.13
N VAL A 713 -15.26 14.77 -65.25
CA VAL A 713 -15.53 13.32 -65.30
C VAL A 713 -14.23 12.55 -65.13
N CYS A 714 -14.16 11.73 -64.10
CA CYS A 714 -12.98 10.95 -63.73
C CYS A 714 -13.35 9.51 -63.34
N ASP A 715 -12.34 8.67 -63.27
CA ASP A 715 -12.49 7.31 -62.74
C ASP A 715 -12.97 7.31 -61.32
N GLU A 716 -13.82 6.34 -60.93
CA GLU A 716 -14.37 6.21 -59.57
C GLU A 716 -13.28 6.13 -58.49
N ALA A 717 -12.16 5.46 -58.82
CA ALA A 717 -11.04 5.28 -57.93
C ALA A 717 -10.22 6.57 -57.65
N LEU A 718 -10.29 7.58 -58.54
CA LEU A 718 -9.54 8.81 -58.38
C LEU A 718 -10.14 9.65 -57.26
N THR A 719 -9.33 9.98 -56.28
CA THR A 719 -9.79 10.70 -55.06
C THR A 719 -9.96 12.20 -55.34
N VAL A 720 -10.85 12.86 -54.59
CA VAL A 720 -11.05 14.31 -54.64
C VAL A 720 -9.74 15.04 -54.33
N GLY A 721 -8.99 14.60 -53.32
CA GLY A 721 -7.71 15.21 -52.95
C GLY A 721 -6.65 15.12 -54.04
N GLU A 722 -6.64 14.06 -54.87
CA GLU A 722 -5.75 13.97 -56.05
C GLU A 722 -6.15 15.01 -57.12
N LEU A 723 -7.45 15.22 -57.37
CA LEU A 723 -7.95 16.23 -58.24
C LEU A 723 -7.60 17.63 -57.76
N GLU A 724 -7.85 17.91 -56.48
CA GLU A 724 -7.53 19.21 -55.83
C GLU A 724 -6.02 19.55 -55.92
N ARG A 725 -5.15 18.59 -55.68
CA ARG A 725 -3.69 18.77 -55.85
C ARG A 725 -3.32 19.06 -57.30
N CYS A 726 -3.84 18.29 -58.24
CA CYS A 726 -3.56 18.54 -59.66
C CYS A 726 -4.06 19.92 -60.10
N ILE A 727 -5.27 20.32 -59.68
CA ILE A 727 -5.83 21.64 -59.97
C ILE A 727 -4.98 22.73 -59.34
N SER A 728 -4.59 22.60 -58.05
CA SER A 728 -3.82 23.62 -57.35
C SER A 728 -2.44 23.84 -57.98
N ASN A 729 -1.76 22.76 -58.35
CA ASN A 729 -0.46 22.81 -58.99
C ASN A 729 -0.56 23.48 -60.39
N ALA A 730 -1.58 23.13 -61.15
CA ALA A 730 -1.78 23.65 -62.48
C ALA A 730 -2.21 25.15 -62.47
N ALA A 731 -3.14 25.51 -61.61
CA ALA A 731 -3.66 26.88 -61.50
C ALA A 731 -2.62 27.86 -60.89
N GLY A 732 -1.75 27.35 -59.98
CA GLY A 732 -0.66 28.14 -59.46
C GLY A 732 -1.10 29.31 -58.58
N LYS A 733 -0.34 30.41 -58.55
CA LYS A 733 -0.53 31.54 -57.60
C LYS A 733 -1.85 32.29 -57.73
N LEU A 734 -2.55 32.18 -58.82
CA LEU A 734 -3.82 32.85 -59.02
C LEU A 734 -4.99 32.14 -58.32
N LEU A 735 -4.85 30.86 -58.01
CA LEU A 735 -5.85 30.11 -57.24
C LEU A 735 -5.79 30.50 -55.78
N ARG A 736 -6.91 30.91 -55.23
CA ARG A 736 -7.06 31.27 -53.82
C ARG A 736 -7.85 30.22 -53.03
N LYS A 737 -8.84 29.63 -53.67
CA LYS A 737 -9.70 28.61 -53.04
C LYS A 737 -10.20 27.62 -54.08
N ILE A 738 -10.28 26.36 -53.66
CA ILE A 738 -11.02 25.30 -54.34
C ILE A 738 -12.18 24.92 -53.42
N ASN A 739 -13.38 24.79 -53.95
CA ASN A 739 -14.52 24.33 -53.21
C ASN A 739 -15.19 23.22 -54.03
N LEU A 740 -15.18 22.00 -53.41
CA LEU A 740 -15.99 20.88 -53.91
C LEU A 740 -17.46 21.15 -53.55
N PHE A 741 -18.36 21.12 -54.54
CA PHE A 741 -19.78 21.35 -54.23
C PHE A 741 -20.70 20.23 -54.70
N ASP A 742 -20.25 19.35 -55.63
CA ASP A 742 -21.08 18.21 -56.06
C ASP A 742 -20.22 17.00 -56.48
N ILE A 743 -20.68 15.80 -56.18
CA ILE A 743 -20.21 14.52 -56.71
C ILE A 743 -21.39 13.76 -57.24
N TYR A 744 -21.49 13.66 -58.57
CA TYR A 744 -22.61 13.02 -59.22
C TYR A 744 -22.27 11.65 -59.80
N ARG A 745 -23.17 10.68 -59.54
CA ARG A 745 -23.17 9.35 -60.09
C ARG A 745 -24.56 9.02 -60.61
N GLY A 746 -24.70 8.86 -61.86
CA GLY A 746 -26.01 8.56 -62.40
C GLY A 746 -26.11 8.65 -63.94
N PRO A 747 -27.31 8.76 -64.49
CA PRO A 747 -27.51 8.83 -65.93
C PRO A 747 -26.65 9.92 -66.57
N GLY A 748 -25.96 9.56 -67.69
CA GLY A 748 -25.03 10.44 -68.41
C GLY A 748 -23.54 10.31 -67.96
N ILE A 749 -23.23 9.52 -66.95
CA ILE A 749 -21.86 9.19 -66.60
C ILE A 749 -21.60 7.71 -66.89
N ALA A 750 -20.47 7.42 -67.48
CA ALA A 750 -20.10 6.05 -67.86
C ALA A 750 -19.89 5.18 -66.60
N PRO A 751 -20.21 3.86 -66.64
CA PRO A 751 -19.96 2.93 -65.57
C PRO A 751 -18.48 2.99 -65.17
N GLY A 752 -18.23 3.01 -63.85
CA GLY A 752 -16.88 3.13 -63.27
C GLY A 752 -16.32 4.55 -63.24
N LYS A 753 -17.13 5.55 -63.61
CA LYS A 753 -16.76 6.97 -63.52
C LYS A 753 -17.72 7.74 -62.61
N LYS A 754 -17.23 8.90 -62.14
CA LYS A 754 -18.01 9.90 -61.42
C LYS A 754 -17.75 11.29 -61.99
N SER A 755 -18.72 12.21 -61.84
CA SER A 755 -18.53 13.63 -62.09
C SER A 755 -18.28 14.34 -60.77
N VAL A 756 -17.18 15.11 -60.68
CA VAL A 756 -16.80 15.89 -59.54
C VAL A 756 -16.81 17.37 -59.91
N ALA A 757 -17.58 18.18 -59.18
CA ALA A 757 -17.74 19.59 -59.47
C ALA A 757 -17.04 20.46 -58.45
N PHE A 758 -16.15 21.32 -58.94
CA PHE A 758 -15.37 22.29 -58.15
C PHE A 758 -15.71 23.71 -58.56
N SER A 759 -15.73 24.62 -57.57
CA SER A 759 -15.71 26.04 -57.80
C SER A 759 -14.30 26.59 -57.47
N LEU A 760 -13.65 27.22 -58.42
CA LEU A 760 -12.30 27.78 -58.28
C LEU A 760 -12.44 29.30 -58.09
N GLU A 761 -11.87 29.80 -57.00
CA GLU A 761 -11.72 31.24 -56.77
C GLU A 761 -10.33 31.68 -57.23
N LEU A 762 -10.29 32.54 -58.28
CA LEU A 762 -9.04 33.05 -58.82
C LEU A 762 -8.93 34.53 -58.52
N ARG A 763 -7.73 35.00 -58.17
CA ARG A 763 -7.47 36.39 -57.82
C ARG A 763 -5.97 36.69 -57.93
N ALA A 764 -5.64 37.86 -58.52
CA ALA A 764 -4.30 38.46 -58.49
C ALA A 764 -4.22 39.53 -57.35
N ASP A 765 -3.04 39.71 -56.81
CA ASP A 765 -2.81 40.69 -55.73
C ASP A 765 -2.54 42.11 -56.24
N ASP A 766 -2.21 42.22 -57.53
CA ASP A 766 -1.74 43.44 -58.19
C ASP A 766 -2.77 44.06 -59.15
N ARG A 767 -3.78 43.30 -59.61
CA ARG A 767 -4.76 43.74 -60.59
C ARG A 767 -6.06 42.98 -60.51
N THR A 768 -7.12 43.51 -61.16
CA THR A 768 -8.35 42.74 -61.43
C THR A 768 -8.03 41.76 -62.59
N LEU A 769 -8.42 40.47 -62.40
CA LEU A 769 -8.28 39.48 -63.48
C LEU A 769 -9.23 39.78 -64.67
N THR A 770 -8.71 39.63 -65.85
CA THR A 770 -9.53 39.63 -67.11
C THR A 770 -10.15 38.24 -67.32
N ASP A 771 -11.12 38.16 -68.24
CA ASP A 771 -11.70 36.89 -68.67
C ASP A 771 -10.65 35.98 -69.34
N GLU A 772 -9.71 36.59 -70.06
CA GLU A 772 -8.56 35.86 -70.65
C GLU A 772 -7.64 35.24 -69.62
N ASP A 773 -7.31 36.01 -68.56
CA ASP A 773 -6.53 35.47 -67.42
C ASP A 773 -7.17 34.26 -66.80
N SER A 774 -8.48 34.33 -66.50
CA SER A 774 -9.21 33.25 -65.82
C SER A 774 -9.42 32.03 -66.76
N THR A 775 -9.69 32.28 -68.06
CA THR A 775 -9.84 31.20 -69.02
C THR A 775 -8.52 30.49 -69.26
N GLY A 776 -7.39 31.19 -69.36
CA GLY A 776 -6.08 30.58 -69.51
C GLY A 776 -5.70 29.67 -68.31
N VAL A 777 -6.09 30.04 -67.08
CA VAL A 777 -5.88 29.18 -65.93
C VAL A 777 -6.75 27.94 -66.04
N VAL A 778 -8.03 28.06 -66.43
CA VAL A 778 -8.93 26.91 -66.58
C VAL A 778 -8.45 25.96 -67.66
N GLU A 779 -8.06 26.49 -68.81
CA GLU A 779 -7.50 25.68 -69.91
C GLU A 779 -6.26 24.91 -69.51
N LYS A 780 -5.35 25.56 -68.80
CA LYS A 780 -4.16 24.90 -68.23
C LYS A 780 -4.52 23.79 -67.21
N VAL A 781 -5.45 24.03 -66.32
CA VAL A 781 -5.95 23.04 -65.40
C VAL A 781 -6.55 21.85 -66.09
N LEU A 782 -7.39 22.08 -67.11
CA LEU A 782 -8.04 21.01 -67.87
C LEU A 782 -7.03 20.20 -68.69
N ALA A 783 -6.04 20.87 -69.30
CA ALA A 783 -4.98 20.19 -70.04
C ALA A 783 -4.16 19.27 -69.09
N THR A 784 -3.73 19.80 -67.95
CA THR A 784 -2.98 19.01 -66.95
C THR A 784 -3.78 17.84 -66.40
N LEU A 785 -5.04 18.04 -66.04
CA LEU A 785 -5.95 16.98 -65.55
C LEU A 785 -6.18 15.88 -66.64
N LYS A 786 -6.25 16.26 -67.88
CA LYS A 786 -6.37 15.30 -69.00
C LYS A 786 -5.10 14.49 -69.22
N GLU A 787 -3.96 15.16 -69.17
CA GLU A 787 -2.63 14.55 -69.40
C GLU A 787 -2.24 13.62 -68.24
N GLU A 788 -2.34 14.08 -66.96
CA GLU A 788 -1.86 13.34 -65.76
C GLU A 788 -2.86 12.34 -65.27
N LYS A 789 -4.14 12.60 -65.35
CA LYS A 789 -5.21 11.83 -64.70
C LYS A 789 -6.29 11.31 -65.61
N ASN A 790 -6.20 11.54 -66.91
CA ASN A 790 -7.22 11.14 -67.90
C ASN A 790 -8.64 11.67 -67.58
N VAL A 791 -8.71 12.88 -66.99
CA VAL A 791 -9.95 13.53 -66.56
C VAL A 791 -10.43 14.46 -67.69
N THR A 792 -11.72 14.50 -67.93
CA THR A 792 -12.36 15.33 -68.98
C THR A 792 -13.40 16.25 -68.35
N LEU A 793 -13.65 17.37 -68.98
CA LEU A 793 -14.79 18.23 -68.62
C LEU A 793 -16.08 17.48 -69.02
N ARG A 794 -17.11 17.60 -68.13
CA ARG A 794 -18.43 17.02 -68.40
C ARG A 794 -19.17 17.71 -69.54
#